data_4eac723edf9bdc79a35c9e7fcaf2de97
#
_entry.id   4eac723edf9bdc79a35c9e7fcaf2de97
#
_cell.length_a   1.000
_cell.length_b   1.000
_cell.length_c   1.000
_cell.angle_alpha   90.00
_cell.angle_beta   90.00
_cell.angle_gamma   90.00
#
_symmetry.space_group_name_H-M   'P 1'
#
loop_
_entity.id
_entity.type
_entity.pdbx_description
1 polymer ?
#
loop_
_entity_poly.entity_id
_entity_poly.type
_entity_poly.pdbx_seq_one_letter_code
_entity_poly.pdbx_strand_id
1 'polypeptide(L)'
;MPKRKKTAFKLPYIGIDHSNGYDILYNEKGEFGVVLEVKNPVLQYAADPGNYDNFHQLYVNAIKILGEGYIVQKQDILSRKKFNPKSTGEYLQRKYDEHFRGRVYTSHQTLLVITRKAKPGFYTYSQKQINDFTQTIDKVADLFVRSQLPVNALNQNQINRYIRQILSMNFYDKELCLNNLLAGDEQLEMGDTAVRSISLVNTDTIDLPQVVDTHMERSDKESLKGFPIDNMGFLFSVPHFKTIIYNQVIEIVPQTSTQRKLELKRKRHSGIPDSANNMCVEDIDQLLEDIARNNQLLVNSHFNILVSGEKELIQGTSNFIESSLFQQGIIPSKNAYNQLELFRTVLPCNTSELKPYDYFLTTSDAALCFFFKESMSEDEISNFQIRLTDRQGIPVKIDPADLPMQTNRINNRNKFVLGPSGSGKSFFMNALVEQYCMYNKSETPRWLMDVVIVDTGHSYSGLCAYYGGKYITYSEKDPITTNPFAITREEYNIEKKDALLTLISVLWKSADGKISQVESDVISNTISAYYQVYFDELSKIDRPCFNSFYEFALTFIPELIQKENIPFNIDEFRFVLKKFYKGGEYGSLLNEEVDQSLFGEAFIVFEIDSIKEHKVLFPIVTLIIMDVFIQKMRFRSKQRKALIIEEAWKAIASPLMANYILYLYKTVRKFWGEAIVVTQELGDIIGNTVVKDSIVNNSDTIILLDQAKFKDHYNEIASLLSINEHERKKIFTINQFDNTEGRGRFKEVYIRRGASGEVYGVEVSLHQYLTYTTEKPEKAAVEIYTDRFGSYQQGLDHFVRDYENSKMELNRFFSLVNQLGIPYREKTEFTD
;
A
#
# COMPACT_ATOMS: atom_id res chain seq x y z
N MET A 1 33.24 48.56 -3.01
CA MET A 1 32.13 47.79 -3.55
C MET A 1 31.03 48.76 -3.99
N PRO A 2 30.52 48.74 -5.20
CA PRO A 2 29.42 49.60 -5.62
C PRO A 2 28.19 49.25 -4.75
N LYS A 3 27.51 50.25 -4.21
CA LYS A 3 26.25 50.08 -3.49
C LYS A 3 25.25 49.43 -4.44
N ARG A 4 24.91 48.16 -4.24
CA ARG A 4 23.85 47.48 -4.98
C ARG A 4 22.54 48.29 -4.85
N LYS A 5 21.98 48.73 -5.97
CA LYS A 5 20.68 49.42 -6.00
C LYS A 5 19.62 48.49 -5.50
N LYS A 6 18.96 48.81 -4.39
CA LYS A 6 17.77 48.06 -3.94
C LYS A 6 16.61 48.43 -4.85
N THR A 7 16.08 47.47 -5.58
CA THR A 7 14.85 47.61 -6.36
C THR A 7 13.77 46.75 -5.73
N ALA A 8 12.52 47.20 -5.70
CA ALA A 8 11.41 46.41 -5.19
C ALA A 8 11.12 45.24 -6.16
N PHE A 9 10.96 44.02 -5.61
CA PHE A 9 10.45 42.88 -6.39
C PHE A 9 8.98 43.12 -6.69
N LYS A 10 8.63 43.39 -7.95
CA LYS A 10 7.27 43.64 -8.38
C LYS A 10 6.59 42.30 -8.76
N LEU A 11 5.48 41.98 -8.10
CA LEU A 11 4.66 40.84 -8.50
C LEU A 11 3.97 41.14 -9.84
N PRO A 12 3.90 40.16 -10.76
CA PRO A 12 3.35 40.37 -12.08
C PRO A 12 1.81 40.32 -12.14
N TYR A 13 1.11 40.42 -10.99
CA TYR A 13 -0.31 40.22 -10.89
C TYR A 13 -1.11 41.49 -10.67
N ILE A 14 -2.31 41.55 -11.31
CA ILE A 14 -3.32 42.57 -11.07
C ILE A 14 -4.24 42.14 -9.94
N GLY A 15 -4.69 40.88 -9.93
CA GLY A 15 -5.59 40.35 -8.92
C GLY A 15 -6.12 38.96 -9.25
N ILE A 16 -7.02 38.47 -8.40
CA ILE A 16 -7.76 37.23 -8.57
C ILE A 16 -9.25 37.60 -8.54
N ASP A 17 -10.03 37.08 -9.48
CA ASP A 17 -11.47 37.28 -9.56
C ASP A 17 -12.19 35.93 -9.69
N HIS A 18 -13.36 35.80 -9.08
CA HIS A 18 -14.16 34.57 -9.11
C HIS A 18 -15.15 34.60 -10.27
N SER A 19 -15.07 33.61 -11.17
CA SER A 19 -16.02 33.50 -12.29
C SER A 19 -16.29 32.05 -12.64
N ASN A 20 -17.56 31.66 -12.80
CA ASN A 20 -18.02 30.33 -13.22
C ASN A 20 -17.42 29.16 -12.39
N GLY A 21 -17.26 29.36 -11.07
CA GLY A 21 -16.74 28.34 -10.16
C GLY A 21 -15.21 28.26 -10.08
N TYR A 22 -14.47 29.12 -10.76
CA TYR A 22 -13.02 29.22 -10.74
C TYR A 22 -12.54 30.57 -10.19
N ASP A 23 -11.45 30.53 -9.44
CA ASP A 23 -10.68 31.70 -9.06
C ASP A 23 -9.60 31.93 -10.11
N ILE A 24 -9.76 32.97 -10.92
CA ILE A 24 -8.94 33.27 -12.08
C ILE A 24 -7.88 34.29 -11.69
N LEU A 25 -6.61 33.96 -11.92
CA LEU A 25 -5.46 34.84 -11.69
C LEU A 25 -5.16 35.67 -12.93
N TYR A 26 -5.06 36.99 -12.77
CA TYR A 26 -4.79 37.95 -13.85
C TYR A 26 -3.41 38.56 -13.69
N ASN A 27 -2.62 38.60 -14.78
CA ASN A 27 -1.32 39.25 -14.79
C ASN A 27 -1.34 40.64 -15.46
N GLU A 28 -0.25 41.41 -15.26
CA GLU A 28 -0.12 42.78 -15.81
C GLU A 28 -0.03 42.83 -17.33
N LYS A 29 0.28 41.72 -18.01
CA LYS A 29 0.33 41.61 -19.45
C LYS A 29 -1.01 41.28 -20.09
N GLY A 30 -2.05 41.16 -19.28
CA GLY A 30 -3.42 40.87 -19.75
C GLY A 30 -3.68 39.37 -19.96
N GLU A 31 -2.78 38.50 -19.52
CA GLU A 31 -2.98 37.06 -19.48
C GLU A 31 -3.75 36.68 -18.23
N PHE A 32 -4.51 35.59 -18.31
CA PHE A 32 -5.27 35.08 -17.17
C PHE A 32 -5.31 33.57 -17.19
N GLY A 33 -5.40 32.96 -16.00
CA GLY A 33 -5.35 31.52 -15.90
C GLY A 33 -5.90 31.00 -14.59
N VAL A 34 -6.02 29.66 -14.53
CA VAL A 34 -6.43 28.90 -13.37
C VAL A 34 -5.29 28.01 -12.89
N VAL A 35 -5.28 27.72 -11.59
CA VAL A 35 -4.33 26.79 -10.98
C VAL A 35 -5.11 25.58 -10.51
N LEU A 36 -4.77 24.42 -11.04
CA LEU A 36 -5.38 23.13 -10.71
C LEU A 36 -4.36 22.28 -9.96
N GLU A 37 -4.78 21.68 -8.86
CA GLU A 37 -4.03 20.61 -8.22
C GLU A 37 -4.44 19.30 -8.89
N VAL A 38 -3.45 18.57 -9.38
CA VAL A 38 -3.62 17.30 -10.07
C VAL A 38 -2.71 16.25 -9.46
N LYS A 39 -3.00 14.97 -9.71
CA LYS A 39 -2.15 13.88 -9.29
C LYS A 39 -1.52 13.21 -10.52
N ASN A 40 -0.22 12.94 -10.46
CA ASN A 40 0.41 12.10 -11.45
C ASN A 40 -0.06 10.65 -11.27
N PRO A 41 -0.49 9.96 -12.34
CA PRO A 41 -1.16 8.67 -12.22
C PRO A 41 -0.22 7.49 -12.00
N VAL A 42 1.06 7.63 -12.37
CA VAL A 42 2.02 6.54 -12.28
C VAL A 42 2.65 6.56 -10.89
N LEU A 43 2.37 5.53 -10.10
CA LEU A 43 3.11 5.35 -8.84
C LEU A 43 4.56 4.99 -9.14
N GLN A 44 5.49 5.54 -8.37
CA GLN A 44 6.89 5.17 -8.46
C GLN A 44 7.04 3.64 -8.32
N TYR A 45 7.79 3.01 -9.22
CA TYR A 45 7.93 1.55 -9.31
C TYR A 45 6.64 0.80 -9.69
N ALA A 46 5.76 1.41 -10.47
CA ALA A 46 4.53 0.78 -10.96
C ALA A 46 4.77 -0.46 -11.85
N ALA A 47 5.92 -0.58 -12.48
CA ALA A 47 6.33 -1.65 -13.38
C ALA A 47 5.51 -1.78 -14.67
N ASP A 48 4.46 -1.01 -14.84
CA ASP A 48 3.56 -1.06 -15.99
C ASP A 48 3.84 0.08 -16.97
N PRO A 49 4.45 -0.19 -18.15
CA PRO A 49 4.68 0.81 -19.18
C PRO A 49 3.39 1.47 -19.67
N GLY A 50 2.28 0.74 -19.73
CA GLY A 50 1.00 1.25 -20.20
C GLY A 50 0.47 2.45 -19.39
N ASN A 51 0.83 2.56 -18.12
CA ASN A 51 0.47 3.71 -17.31
C ASN A 51 1.17 4.99 -17.77
N TYR A 52 2.40 4.89 -18.25
CA TYR A 52 3.17 6.02 -18.81
C TYR A 52 2.56 6.47 -20.14
N ASP A 53 2.17 5.53 -20.99
CA ASP A 53 1.52 5.83 -22.27
C ASP A 53 0.14 6.46 -22.07
N ASN A 54 -0.65 5.97 -21.14
CA ASN A 54 -1.96 6.53 -20.80
C ASN A 54 -1.83 7.99 -20.31
N PHE A 55 -0.83 8.29 -19.48
CA PHE A 55 -0.53 9.65 -19.04
C PHE A 55 -0.17 10.55 -20.22
N HIS A 56 0.69 10.06 -21.12
CA HIS A 56 1.11 10.79 -22.30
C HIS A 56 -0.10 11.14 -23.18
N GLN A 57 -0.94 10.17 -23.50
CA GLN A 57 -2.16 10.38 -24.29
C GLN A 57 -3.16 11.33 -23.64
N LEU A 58 -3.27 11.30 -22.30
CA LEU A 58 -4.11 12.23 -21.55
C LEU A 58 -3.71 13.68 -21.83
N TYR A 59 -2.41 13.99 -21.73
CA TYR A 59 -1.91 15.35 -21.98
C TYR A 59 -1.91 15.75 -23.46
N VAL A 60 -1.67 14.83 -24.38
CA VAL A 60 -1.87 15.06 -25.83
C VAL A 60 -3.31 15.53 -26.09
N ASN A 61 -4.28 14.85 -25.53
CA ASN A 61 -5.70 15.19 -25.68
C ASN A 61 -6.02 16.54 -24.99
N ALA A 62 -5.46 16.80 -23.80
CA ALA A 62 -5.64 18.08 -23.12
C ALA A 62 -5.10 19.25 -23.96
N ILE A 63 -3.91 19.12 -24.56
CA ILE A 63 -3.32 20.14 -25.44
C ILE A 63 -4.19 20.38 -26.69
N LYS A 64 -4.73 19.31 -27.28
CA LYS A 64 -5.65 19.40 -28.42
C LYS A 64 -6.97 20.10 -28.06
N ILE A 65 -7.52 19.87 -26.87
CA ILE A 65 -8.73 20.57 -26.37
C ILE A 65 -8.45 22.06 -26.18
N LEU A 66 -7.29 22.41 -25.61
CA LEU A 66 -6.91 23.79 -25.36
C LEU A 66 -6.71 24.57 -26.65
N GLY A 67 -5.90 24.05 -27.57
CA GLY A 67 -5.61 24.70 -28.85
C GLY A 67 -4.76 25.96 -28.77
N GLU A 68 -4.70 26.71 -29.85
CA GLU A 68 -3.86 27.92 -30.02
C GLU A 68 -4.12 28.98 -28.96
N GLY A 69 -3.04 29.59 -28.47
CA GLY A 69 -3.08 30.71 -27.51
C GLY A 69 -3.30 30.32 -26.06
N TYR A 70 -3.16 29.06 -25.76
CA TYR A 70 -3.05 28.56 -24.37
C TYR A 70 -1.62 28.21 -24.03
N ILE A 71 -1.29 28.35 -22.74
CA ILE A 71 -0.05 27.88 -22.14
C ILE A 71 -0.39 26.88 -21.07
N VAL A 72 0.26 25.74 -21.09
CA VAL A 72 0.21 24.70 -20.06
C VAL A 72 1.51 24.76 -19.29
N GLN A 73 1.44 25.04 -18.00
CA GLN A 73 2.58 25.05 -17.09
C GLN A 73 2.32 24.00 -16.02
N LYS A 74 3.01 22.86 -16.13
CA LYS A 74 2.95 21.80 -15.13
C LYS A 74 4.14 21.94 -14.18
N GLN A 75 3.89 21.87 -12.89
CA GLN A 75 4.92 22.00 -11.88
C GLN A 75 4.86 20.81 -10.92
N ASP A 76 5.94 20.02 -10.92
CA ASP A 76 6.15 18.98 -9.94
C ASP A 76 7.05 19.51 -8.84
N ILE A 77 6.52 19.57 -7.63
CA ILE A 77 7.14 20.18 -6.47
C ILE A 77 7.53 19.09 -5.49
N LEU A 78 8.83 18.91 -5.33
CA LEU A 78 9.39 18.01 -4.33
C LEU A 78 9.90 18.82 -3.15
N SER A 79 9.53 18.46 -1.93
CA SER A 79 10.00 19.16 -0.75
C SER A 79 10.38 18.21 0.38
N ARG A 80 11.49 18.48 1.06
CA ARG A 80 11.95 17.72 2.22
C ARG A 80 11.13 18.12 3.43
N LYS A 81 10.35 17.18 3.95
CA LYS A 81 9.50 17.35 5.13
C LYS A 81 9.96 16.45 6.26
N LYS A 82 9.65 16.85 7.49
CA LYS A 82 9.81 15.98 8.67
C LYS A 82 8.46 15.35 8.98
N PHE A 83 8.47 14.03 9.12
CA PHE A 83 7.27 13.31 9.51
C PHE A 83 6.88 13.66 10.94
N ASN A 84 5.68 14.13 11.13
CA ASN A 84 5.16 14.54 12.44
C ASN A 84 3.76 13.96 12.64
N PRO A 85 3.66 12.70 13.10
CA PRO A 85 2.39 12.03 13.29
C PRO A 85 1.57 12.68 14.41
N LYS A 86 0.25 12.63 14.27
CA LYS A 86 -0.65 12.90 15.40
C LYS A 86 -0.58 11.71 16.35
N SER A 87 -0.23 11.96 17.62
CA SER A 87 -0.14 10.88 18.62
C SER A 87 -1.49 10.19 18.78
N THR A 88 -1.46 8.85 18.79
CA THR A 88 -2.62 8.00 19.08
C THR A 88 -2.68 7.66 20.56
N GLY A 89 -3.86 7.32 21.09
CA GLY A 89 -4.03 6.97 22.51
C GLY A 89 -3.43 5.61 22.90
N GLU A 90 -3.35 4.67 21.95
CA GLU A 90 -2.86 3.30 22.19
C GLU A 90 -1.32 3.29 22.33
N TYR A 91 -0.79 2.52 23.31
CA TYR A 91 0.61 2.57 23.71
C TYR A 91 1.59 2.15 22.60
N LEU A 92 1.42 0.97 21.98
CA LEU A 92 2.31 0.49 20.93
C LEU A 92 2.26 1.41 19.71
N GLN A 93 1.09 1.94 19.39
CA GLN A 93 0.92 2.90 18.30
C GLN A 93 1.58 4.27 18.61
N ARG A 94 1.62 4.69 19.88
CA ARG A 94 2.43 5.86 20.29
C ARG A 94 3.91 5.60 20.08
N LYS A 95 4.40 4.43 20.48
CA LYS A 95 5.81 4.04 20.27
C LYS A 95 6.16 3.95 18.78
N TYR A 96 5.21 3.51 17.95
CA TYR A 96 5.32 3.58 16.49
C TYR A 96 5.44 5.04 16.01
N ASP A 97 4.56 5.91 16.44
CA ASP A 97 4.60 7.33 16.09
C ASP A 97 5.89 8.02 16.54
N GLU A 98 6.39 7.69 17.76
CA GLU A 98 7.67 8.19 18.29
C GLU A 98 8.85 7.73 17.44
N HIS A 99 8.85 6.48 16.98
CA HIS A 99 9.92 5.91 16.12
C HIS A 99 10.06 6.65 14.79
N PHE A 100 8.95 7.07 14.19
CA PHE A 100 8.96 7.78 12.90
C PHE A 100 9.03 9.30 13.02
N ARG A 101 8.86 9.85 14.22
CA ARG A 101 8.84 11.30 14.43
C ARG A 101 10.17 11.94 14.03
N GLY A 102 10.08 13.01 13.22
CA GLY A 102 11.24 13.76 12.75
C GLY A 102 11.98 13.12 11.57
N ARG A 103 11.56 11.94 11.09
CA ARG A 103 12.13 11.31 9.89
C ARG A 103 11.94 12.22 8.70
N VAL A 104 13.02 12.48 7.96
CA VAL A 104 12.98 13.30 6.75
C VAL A 104 12.52 12.47 5.57
N TYR A 105 11.61 13.02 4.78
CA TYR A 105 11.11 12.41 3.57
C TYR A 105 10.87 13.44 2.47
N THR A 106 10.79 12.98 1.24
CA THR A 106 10.41 13.80 0.08
C THR A 106 8.90 13.73 -0.12
N SER A 107 8.21 14.86 0.01
CA SER A 107 6.80 14.96 -0.42
C SER A 107 6.75 15.47 -1.84
N HIS A 108 5.78 15.00 -2.60
CA HIS A 108 5.54 15.39 -3.98
C HIS A 108 4.14 15.99 -4.11
N GLN A 109 4.02 17.08 -4.90
CA GLN A 109 2.77 17.73 -5.25
C GLN A 109 2.84 18.20 -6.70
N THR A 110 1.77 18.02 -7.46
CA THR A 110 1.71 18.48 -8.85
C THR A 110 0.64 19.55 -9.02
N LEU A 111 1.03 20.68 -9.60
CA LEU A 111 0.14 21.77 -9.98
C LEU A 111 0.16 21.98 -11.48
N LEU A 112 -1.02 22.17 -12.05
CA LEU A 112 -1.24 22.46 -13.46
C LEU A 112 -1.83 23.85 -13.60
N VAL A 113 -1.06 24.77 -14.18
CA VAL A 113 -1.50 26.14 -14.46
C VAL A 113 -1.85 26.22 -15.96
N ILE A 114 -3.09 26.59 -16.25
CA ILE A 114 -3.54 26.78 -17.62
C ILE A 114 -3.81 28.27 -17.82
N THR A 115 -3.04 28.89 -18.71
CA THR A 115 -3.07 30.34 -18.97
C THR A 115 -3.57 30.60 -20.37
N ARG A 116 -4.43 31.59 -20.52
CA ARG A 116 -4.85 32.15 -21.80
C ARG A 116 -4.00 33.38 -22.12
N LYS A 117 -3.31 33.38 -23.28
CA LYS A 117 -2.53 34.52 -23.74
C LYS A 117 -3.43 35.70 -24.14
N ALA A 118 -3.03 36.89 -23.77
CA ALA A 118 -3.66 38.11 -24.28
C ALA A 118 -3.38 38.32 -25.78
N LYS A 119 -4.37 38.83 -26.46
CA LYS A 119 -4.13 39.32 -27.83
C LYS A 119 -3.34 40.63 -27.76
N PRO A 120 -2.29 40.82 -28.56
CA PRO A 120 -1.51 42.06 -28.59
C PRO A 120 -2.45 43.29 -28.79
N GLY A 121 -2.28 44.30 -27.94
CA GLY A 121 -3.04 45.55 -28.01
C GLY A 121 -4.42 45.54 -27.29
N PHE A 122 -4.87 44.43 -26.71
CA PHE A 122 -6.10 44.37 -25.96
C PHE A 122 -5.86 44.02 -24.51
N TYR A 123 -6.10 44.98 -23.60
CA TYR A 123 -6.02 44.79 -22.15
C TYR A 123 -7.38 44.65 -21.49
N THR A 124 -8.47 44.61 -22.26
CA THR A 124 -9.83 44.49 -21.74
C THR A 124 -10.32 43.04 -21.86
N TYR A 125 -10.78 42.52 -20.75
CA TYR A 125 -11.42 41.19 -20.67
C TYR A 125 -12.88 41.30 -21.02
N SER A 126 -13.38 40.49 -21.93
CA SER A 126 -14.82 40.37 -22.17
C SER A 126 -15.37 39.17 -21.41
N GLN A 127 -16.57 39.26 -20.86
CA GLN A 127 -17.24 38.12 -20.18
C GLN A 127 -17.34 36.91 -21.08
N LYS A 128 -17.49 37.12 -22.40
CA LYS A 128 -17.47 36.01 -23.38
C LYS A 128 -16.16 35.25 -23.38
N GLN A 129 -15.02 35.94 -23.36
CA GLN A 129 -13.71 35.29 -23.33
C GLN A 129 -13.50 34.49 -22.04
N ILE A 130 -13.98 34.96 -20.89
CA ILE A 130 -13.92 34.27 -19.62
C ILE A 130 -14.82 33.04 -19.65
N ASN A 131 -16.04 33.16 -20.21
CA ASN A 131 -16.95 32.01 -20.34
C ASN A 131 -16.37 30.94 -21.27
N ASP A 132 -15.82 31.33 -22.43
CA ASP A 132 -15.18 30.40 -23.36
C ASP A 132 -13.96 29.71 -22.70
N PHE A 133 -13.19 30.46 -21.92
CA PHE A 133 -12.05 29.94 -21.17
C PHE A 133 -12.49 28.90 -20.12
N THR A 134 -13.42 29.24 -19.23
CA THR A 134 -13.88 28.34 -18.17
C THR A 134 -14.53 27.08 -18.74
N GLN A 135 -15.31 27.17 -19.81
CA GLN A 135 -15.84 26.00 -20.52
C GLN A 135 -14.74 25.09 -21.09
N THR A 136 -13.63 25.69 -21.52
CA THR A 136 -12.48 24.91 -22.01
C THR A 136 -11.78 24.21 -20.85
N ILE A 137 -11.65 24.90 -19.70
CA ILE A 137 -11.11 24.28 -18.47
C ILE A 137 -11.99 23.13 -17.99
N ASP A 138 -13.32 23.30 -18.01
CA ASP A 138 -14.26 22.21 -17.65
C ASP A 138 -14.03 20.95 -18.51
N LYS A 139 -13.84 21.12 -19.82
CA LYS A 139 -13.56 19.99 -20.73
C LYS A 139 -12.23 19.27 -20.40
N VAL A 140 -11.20 20.05 -20.01
CA VAL A 140 -9.93 19.48 -19.58
C VAL A 140 -10.11 18.76 -18.24
N ALA A 141 -10.79 19.36 -17.28
CA ALA A 141 -11.08 18.74 -15.98
C ALA A 141 -11.87 17.43 -16.14
N ASP A 142 -12.90 17.44 -16.97
CA ASP A 142 -13.69 16.23 -17.29
C ASP A 142 -12.83 15.12 -17.90
N LEU A 143 -11.84 15.46 -18.74
CA LEU A 143 -10.93 14.50 -19.32
C LEU A 143 -10.10 13.79 -18.22
N PHE A 144 -9.59 14.55 -17.24
CA PHE A 144 -8.87 13.99 -16.10
C PHE A 144 -9.76 13.10 -15.22
N VAL A 145 -10.96 13.58 -14.90
CA VAL A 145 -11.93 12.82 -14.08
C VAL A 145 -12.31 11.50 -14.75
N ARG A 146 -12.55 11.49 -16.06
CA ARG A 146 -12.79 10.25 -16.83
C ARG A 146 -11.61 9.29 -16.81
N SER A 147 -10.40 9.81 -16.69
CA SER A 147 -9.17 9.04 -16.49
C SER A 147 -8.92 8.66 -15.02
N GLN A 148 -9.92 8.82 -14.15
CA GLN A 148 -9.87 8.53 -12.71
C GLN A 148 -8.82 9.35 -11.93
N LEU A 149 -8.45 10.51 -12.45
CA LEU A 149 -7.52 11.43 -11.80
C LEU A 149 -8.29 12.58 -11.14
N PRO A 150 -8.09 12.82 -9.84
CA PRO A 150 -8.71 13.95 -9.18
C PRO A 150 -8.12 15.28 -9.68
N VAL A 151 -8.99 16.26 -9.90
CA VAL A 151 -8.62 17.63 -10.26
C VAL A 151 -9.32 18.59 -9.30
N ASN A 152 -8.55 19.39 -8.59
CA ASN A 152 -9.06 20.38 -7.66
C ASN A 152 -8.60 21.78 -8.09
N ALA A 153 -9.53 22.68 -8.39
CA ALA A 153 -9.20 24.07 -8.65
C ALA A 153 -8.83 24.78 -7.33
N LEU A 154 -7.70 25.47 -7.33
CA LEU A 154 -7.27 26.23 -6.15
C LEU A 154 -8.12 27.49 -6.00
N ASN A 155 -8.56 27.76 -4.76
CA ASN A 155 -9.22 29.00 -4.41
C ASN A 155 -8.21 30.15 -4.16
N GLN A 156 -8.71 31.38 -4.06
CA GLN A 156 -7.91 32.60 -3.85
C GLN A 156 -6.87 32.47 -2.72
N ASN A 157 -7.27 31.90 -1.59
CA ASN A 157 -6.36 31.73 -0.44
C ASN A 157 -5.24 30.72 -0.75
N GLN A 158 -5.58 29.65 -1.44
CA GLN A 158 -4.62 28.61 -1.84
C GLN A 158 -3.66 29.16 -2.91
N ILE A 159 -4.16 29.92 -3.91
CA ILE A 159 -3.33 30.58 -4.92
C ILE A 159 -2.35 31.56 -4.26
N ASN A 160 -2.84 32.40 -3.35
CA ASN A 160 -1.99 33.34 -2.62
C ASN A 160 -0.93 32.63 -1.79
N ARG A 161 -1.29 31.53 -1.13
CA ARG A 161 -0.35 30.70 -0.40
C ARG A 161 0.71 30.08 -1.31
N TYR A 162 0.30 29.55 -2.45
CA TYR A 162 1.18 28.95 -3.44
C TYR A 162 2.20 29.96 -3.97
N ILE A 163 1.77 31.18 -4.33
CA ILE A 163 2.67 32.26 -4.74
C ILE A 163 3.68 32.57 -3.63
N ARG A 164 3.23 32.66 -2.37
CA ARG A 164 4.14 32.88 -1.22
C ARG A 164 5.11 31.73 -1.02
N GLN A 165 4.71 30.49 -1.23
CA GLN A 165 5.57 29.32 -1.15
C GLN A 165 6.69 29.35 -2.20
N ILE A 166 6.37 29.74 -3.46
CA ILE A 166 7.38 29.94 -4.50
C ILE A 166 8.34 31.08 -4.10
N LEU A 167 7.81 32.23 -3.67
CA LEU A 167 8.62 33.39 -3.29
C LEU A 167 9.56 33.13 -2.10
N SER A 168 9.20 32.20 -1.21
CA SER A 168 10.02 31.77 -0.07
C SER A 168 10.83 30.49 -0.34
N MET A 169 10.57 29.81 -1.46
CA MET A 169 11.04 28.44 -1.74
C MET A 169 10.80 27.48 -0.57
N ASN A 170 9.67 27.67 0.13
CA ASN A 170 9.31 26.90 1.32
C ASN A 170 7.95 26.22 1.14
N PHE A 171 7.98 24.90 0.90
CA PHE A 171 6.78 24.04 0.78
C PHE A 171 6.66 23.04 1.94
N TYR A 172 7.52 23.15 2.94
CA TYR A 172 7.59 22.22 4.07
C TYR A 172 7.02 22.80 5.38
N ASP A 173 7.08 24.13 5.57
CA ASP A 173 6.57 24.77 6.79
C ASP A 173 5.17 25.36 6.61
N LYS A 174 4.46 25.47 7.74
CA LYS A 174 3.15 26.15 7.76
C LYS A 174 3.29 27.67 7.73
N GLU A 175 4.30 28.21 8.40
CA GLU A 175 4.61 29.62 8.46
C GLU A 175 5.63 29.99 7.38
N LEU A 176 5.28 30.96 6.55
CA LEU A 176 6.08 31.38 5.40
C LEU A 176 6.70 32.74 5.68
N CYS A 177 8.03 32.76 5.79
CA CYS A 177 8.80 34.00 5.92
C CYS A 177 9.38 34.40 4.55
N LEU A 178 9.07 35.61 4.10
CA LEU A 178 9.66 36.16 2.90
C LEU A 178 10.95 36.89 3.22
N ASN A 179 12.04 36.47 2.63
CA ASN A 179 13.35 37.10 2.77
C ASN A 179 13.66 38.02 1.58
N ASN A 180 14.62 38.96 1.78
CA ASN A 180 15.15 39.71 0.65
C ASN A 180 15.82 38.80 -0.34
N LEU A 181 15.53 38.99 -1.62
CA LEU A 181 16.13 38.28 -2.73
C LEU A 181 17.35 39.02 -3.25
N LEU A 182 18.50 38.37 -3.27
CA LEU A 182 19.72 38.87 -3.88
C LEU A 182 19.94 38.08 -5.18
N ALA A 183 19.84 38.74 -6.33
CA ALA A 183 20.12 38.13 -7.62
C ALA A 183 21.62 38.13 -7.91
N GLY A 184 22.16 36.94 -8.11
CA GLY A 184 23.50 36.69 -8.64
C GLY A 184 23.43 36.11 -10.06
N ASP A 185 24.57 36.01 -10.71
CA ASP A 185 24.65 35.45 -12.07
C ASP A 185 24.47 33.91 -12.08
N GLU A 186 24.94 33.22 -11.04
CA GLU A 186 24.88 31.77 -10.95
C GLU A 186 23.74 31.27 -10.04
N GLN A 187 23.30 32.09 -9.08
CA GLN A 187 22.28 31.71 -8.11
C GLN A 187 21.58 32.93 -7.54
N LEU A 188 20.40 32.68 -7.00
CA LEU A 188 19.67 33.63 -6.16
C LEU A 188 19.92 33.28 -4.69
N GLU A 189 19.95 34.31 -3.81
CA GLU A 189 20.06 34.12 -2.38
C GLU A 189 18.84 34.71 -1.68
N MET A 190 18.24 33.92 -0.79
CA MET A 190 17.08 34.27 0.04
C MET A 190 17.39 33.94 1.49
N GLY A 191 17.85 34.90 2.28
CA GLY A 191 18.34 34.64 3.64
C GLY A 191 19.50 33.63 3.61
N ASP A 192 19.35 32.49 4.30
CA ASP A 192 20.34 31.41 4.37
C ASP A 192 20.14 30.34 3.27
N THR A 193 19.19 30.54 2.38
CA THR A 193 18.88 29.60 1.30
C THR A 193 19.42 30.14 -0.03
N ALA A 194 20.12 29.29 -0.78
CA ALA A 194 20.47 29.54 -2.18
C ALA A 194 19.46 28.84 -3.11
N VAL A 195 19.19 29.47 -4.26
CA VAL A 195 18.26 28.94 -5.27
C VAL A 195 18.95 28.98 -6.63
N ARG A 196 18.92 27.87 -7.35
CA ARG A 196 19.43 27.76 -8.72
C ARG A 196 18.36 27.26 -9.67
N SER A 197 18.35 27.82 -10.86
CA SER A 197 17.57 27.34 -12.00
C SER A 197 18.49 26.67 -13.02
N ILE A 198 18.17 25.43 -13.37
CA ILE A 198 18.88 24.62 -14.36
C ILE A 198 17.90 24.39 -15.52
N SER A 199 18.14 25.03 -16.68
CA SER A 199 17.36 24.79 -17.88
C SER A 199 17.83 23.51 -18.57
N LEU A 200 16.91 22.65 -18.99
CA LEU A 200 17.23 21.37 -19.62
C LEU A 200 17.86 21.56 -21.00
N VAL A 201 17.57 22.66 -21.65
CA VAL A 201 18.03 22.95 -23.00
C VAL A 201 18.90 24.21 -23.02
N ASN A 202 20.10 24.09 -23.55
CA ASN A 202 20.92 25.21 -23.93
C ASN A 202 20.61 25.58 -25.40
N THR A 203 19.97 26.74 -25.60
CA THR A 203 19.53 27.15 -26.93
C THR A 203 20.67 27.55 -27.88
N ASP A 204 21.88 27.81 -27.36
CA ASP A 204 23.05 28.09 -28.20
C ASP A 204 23.68 26.81 -28.78
N THR A 205 23.51 25.70 -28.06
CA THR A 205 24.00 24.38 -28.44
C THR A 205 22.94 23.33 -28.11
N ILE A 206 21.79 23.39 -28.80
CA ILE A 206 20.74 22.40 -28.61
C ILE A 206 21.27 21.03 -29.01
N ASP A 207 21.52 20.21 -28.01
CA ASP A 207 21.89 18.80 -28.17
C ASP A 207 20.94 17.98 -27.31
N LEU A 208 19.85 17.54 -27.92
CA LEU A 208 18.87 16.65 -27.32
C LEU A 208 19.05 15.25 -27.90
N PRO A 209 18.85 14.19 -27.11
CA PRO A 209 18.86 12.83 -27.63
C PRO A 209 17.78 12.68 -28.70
N GLN A 210 18.05 11.89 -29.74
CA GLN A 210 17.09 11.64 -30.84
C GLN A 210 15.78 11.01 -30.31
N VAL A 211 15.88 10.24 -29.24
CA VAL A 211 14.73 9.61 -28.57
C VAL A 211 14.82 9.91 -27.07
N VAL A 212 13.77 10.50 -26.51
CA VAL A 212 13.58 10.60 -25.06
C VAL A 212 12.61 9.50 -24.67
N ASP A 213 13.17 8.40 -24.16
CA ASP A 213 12.35 7.29 -23.70
C ASP A 213 11.72 7.63 -22.33
N THR A 214 10.44 7.32 -22.19
CA THR A 214 9.73 7.44 -20.93
C THR A 214 10.01 6.24 -20.01
N HIS A 215 10.72 5.23 -20.50
CA HIS A 215 10.98 3.99 -19.80
C HIS A 215 12.49 3.80 -19.66
N MET A 216 13.03 4.13 -18.50
CA MET A 216 14.41 3.78 -18.16
C MET A 216 14.46 2.43 -17.46
N GLU A 217 15.38 1.58 -17.89
CA GLU A 217 15.70 0.35 -17.17
C GLU A 217 16.84 0.61 -16.18
N ARG A 218 16.62 0.27 -14.89
CA ARG A 218 17.74 0.20 -13.95
C ARG A 218 18.57 -1.05 -14.21
N SER A 219 19.85 -0.87 -14.42
CA SER A 219 20.79 -1.96 -14.73
C SER A 219 21.65 -2.41 -13.54
N ASP A 220 21.60 -1.70 -12.43
CA ASP A 220 22.44 -1.89 -11.24
C ASP A 220 22.12 -3.19 -10.46
N LYS A 221 20.90 -3.72 -10.59
CA LYS A 221 20.52 -5.02 -10.02
C LYS A 221 19.77 -5.86 -11.03
N GLU A 222 20.10 -7.14 -11.12
CA GLU A 222 19.47 -8.06 -12.10
C GLU A 222 17.93 -8.15 -11.91
N SER A 223 17.45 -8.08 -10.67
CA SER A 223 16.02 -8.09 -10.34
C SER A 223 15.26 -6.85 -10.79
N LEU A 224 15.96 -5.74 -11.03
CA LEU A 224 15.39 -4.47 -11.48
C LEU A 224 15.57 -4.23 -12.99
N LYS A 225 16.25 -5.15 -13.68
CA LYS A 225 16.41 -5.06 -15.13
C LYS A 225 15.06 -5.11 -15.83
N GLY A 226 14.84 -4.17 -16.76
CA GLY A 226 13.58 -4.02 -17.49
C GLY A 226 12.44 -3.38 -16.67
N PHE A 227 12.76 -2.74 -15.56
CA PHE A 227 11.79 -2.02 -14.74
C PHE A 227 11.64 -0.57 -15.22
N PRO A 228 10.46 -0.12 -15.70
CA PRO A 228 10.28 1.24 -16.20
C PRO A 228 10.33 2.26 -15.07
N ILE A 229 11.07 3.33 -15.31
CA ILE A 229 11.18 4.47 -14.39
C ILE A 229 11.11 5.74 -15.25
N ASP A 230 10.48 6.80 -14.73
CA ASP A 230 10.49 8.10 -15.37
C ASP A 230 11.94 8.63 -15.52
N ASN A 231 12.26 9.21 -16.66
CA ASN A 231 13.58 9.77 -16.90
C ASN A 231 13.96 10.89 -15.92
N MET A 232 12.97 11.61 -15.35
CA MET A 232 13.17 12.59 -14.27
C MET A 232 13.07 11.98 -12.88
N GLY A 233 12.93 10.66 -12.72
CA GLY A 233 12.82 9.96 -11.43
C GLY A 233 14.03 10.18 -10.51
N PHE A 234 15.21 10.54 -11.05
CA PHE A 234 16.38 10.91 -10.27
C PHE A 234 16.15 12.11 -9.34
N LEU A 235 15.11 12.95 -9.61
CA LEU A 235 14.77 14.08 -8.76
C LEU A 235 14.44 13.68 -7.32
N PHE A 236 13.94 12.47 -7.11
CA PHE A 236 13.71 11.93 -5.76
C PHE A 236 14.99 11.61 -5.00
N SER A 237 16.10 11.42 -5.70
CA SER A 237 17.41 11.03 -5.15
C SER A 237 18.39 12.20 -5.02
N VAL A 238 17.98 13.42 -5.34
CA VAL A 238 18.84 14.63 -5.25
C VAL A 238 19.26 14.83 -3.78
N PRO A 239 20.58 15.00 -3.49
CA PRO A 239 21.05 15.21 -2.12
C PRO A 239 20.83 16.65 -1.66
N HIS A 240 20.68 16.86 -0.36
CA HIS A 240 20.73 18.16 0.36
C HIS A 240 19.79 19.27 -0.15
N PHE A 241 18.76 18.95 -0.96
CA PHE A 241 17.79 19.96 -1.35
C PHE A 241 16.76 20.22 -0.24
N LYS A 242 16.18 21.43 -0.23
CA LYS A 242 15.01 21.80 0.58
C LYS A 242 13.72 21.68 -0.24
N THR A 243 13.71 22.33 -1.41
CA THR A 243 12.62 22.29 -2.37
C THR A 243 13.17 22.19 -3.79
N ILE A 244 12.57 21.36 -4.62
CA ILE A 244 12.77 21.31 -6.07
C ILE A 244 11.42 21.60 -6.72
N ILE A 245 11.42 22.47 -7.73
CA ILE A 245 10.28 22.70 -8.61
C ILE A 245 10.72 22.36 -10.01
N TYR A 246 10.21 21.26 -10.56
CA TYR A 246 10.38 20.95 -11.98
C TYR A 246 9.27 21.65 -12.76
N ASN A 247 9.63 22.74 -13.42
CA ASN A 247 8.72 23.61 -14.14
C ASN A 247 8.73 23.25 -15.63
N GLN A 248 7.59 22.80 -16.14
CA GLN A 248 7.37 22.26 -17.47
C GLN A 248 6.37 23.16 -18.19
N VAL A 249 6.82 23.88 -19.21
CA VAL A 249 6.01 24.87 -19.92
C VAL A 249 5.84 24.49 -21.38
N ILE A 250 4.60 24.42 -21.84
CA ILE A 250 4.22 24.20 -23.23
C ILE A 250 3.30 25.35 -23.67
N GLU A 251 3.77 26.18 -24.61
CA GLU A 251 2.97 27.21 -25.27
C GLU A 251 2.47 26.69 -26.60
N ILE A 252 1.15 26.62 -26.79
CA ILE A 252 0.54 26.21 -28.06
C ILE A 252 0.55 27.39 -28.99
N VAL A 253 1.47 27.34 -29.96
CA VAL A 253 1.70 28.45 -30.90
C VAL A 253 0.64 28.53 -32.01
N PRO A 254 0.47 29.68 -32.67
CA PRO A 254 -0.39 29.79 -33.87
C PRO A 254 0.12 28.91 -35.02
N GLN A 255 -0.58 27.82 -35.30
CA GLN A 255 -0.12 26.75 -36.19
C GLN A 255 0.20 27.24 -37.60
N THR A 256 -0.78 27.89 -38.26
CA THR A 256 -0.63 28.34 -39.64
C THR A 256 0.53 29.30 -39.84
N SER A 257 0.72 30.26 -38.94
CA SER A 257 1.80 31.26 -39.04
C SER A 257 3.17 30.63 -38.78
N THR A 258 3.23 29.67 -37.85
CA THR A 258 4.48 28.97 -37.48
C THR A 258 4.93 28.04 -38.62
N GLN A 259 4.01 27.27 -39.18
CA GLN A 259 4.29 26.44 -40.38
C GLN A 259 4.83 27.28 -41.56
N ARG A 260 4.19 28.43 -41.86
CA ARG A 260 4.70 29.34 -42.91
C ARG A 260 6.10 29.85 -42.61
N LYS A 261 6.44 30.15 -41.35
CA LYS A 261 7.80 30.55 -40.97
C LYS A 261 8.80 29.41 -41.18
N LEU A 262 8.45 28.18 -40.86
CA LEU A 262 9.26 26.98 -41.11
C LEU A 262 9.48 26.76 -42.63
N GLU A 263 8.43 26.85 -43.45
CA GLU A 263 8.53 26.74 -44.87
C GLU A 263 9.44 27.82 -45.49
N LEU A 264 9.34 29.06 -44.95
CA LEU A 264 10.23 30.15 -45.40
C LEU A 264 11.68 29.90 -44.98
N LYS A 265 11.90 29.39 -43.75
CA LYS A 265 13.23 29.00 -43.26
C LYS A 265 13.81 27.89 -44.12
N ARG A 266 13.03 26.84 -44.42
CA ARG A 266 13.39 25.75 -45.33
C ARG A 266 13.85 26.26 -46.70
N LYS A 267 13.04 27.15 -47.34
CA LYS A 267 13.40 27.74 -48.65
C LYS A 267 14.70 28.53 -48.60
N ARG A 268 14.99 29.23 -47.51
CA ARG A 268 16.25 29.98 -47.35
C ARG A 268 17.44 29.05 -47.21
N HIS A 269 17.36 28.00 -46.44
CA HIS A 269 18.44 27.04 -46.27
C HIS A 269 18.64 26.16 -47.48
N SER A 270 17.61 25.81 -48.24
CA SER A 270 17.75 25.08 -49.51
C SER A 270 18.46 25.84 -50.60
N GLY A 271 18.61 27.17 -50.49
CA GLY A 271 19.33 28.02 -51.44
C GLY A 271 20.87 27.99 -51.31
N ILE A 272 21.39 27.44 -50.21
CA ILE A 272 22.83 27.35 -49.92
C ILE A 272 23.15 25.88 -49.51
N PRO A 273 23.64 25.07 -50.47
CA PRO A 273 23.86 23.64 -50.23
C PRO A 273 25.17 23.40 -49.47
N ASP A 274 25.14 23.48 -48.15
CA ASP A 274 26.18 22.98 -47.26
C ASP A 274 25.57 21.96 -46.26
N SER A 275 26.42 21.23 -45.54
CA SER A 275 25.97 20.16 -44.69
C SER A 275 25.02 20.65 -43.58
N ALA A 276 25.25 21.81 -42.97
CA ALA A 276 24.44 22.37 -41.93
C ALA A 276 23.06 22.82 -42.44
N ASN A 277 23.05 23.45 -43.64
CA ASN A 277 21.81 23.85 -44.27
C ASN A 277 20.97 22.65 -44.72
N ASN A 278 21.62 21.59 -45.24
CA ASN A 278 20.92 20.37 -45.64
C ASN A 278 20.28 19.70 -44.42
N MET A 279 20.99 19.56 -43.28
CA MET A 279 20.42 19.05 -42.04
C MET A 279 19.21 19.88 -41.59
N CYS A 280 19.31 21.21 -41.63
CA CYS A 280 18.19 22.09 -41.28
C CYS A 280 16.96 21.88 -42.18
N VAL A 281 17.15 21.60 -43.44
CA VAL A 281 16.07 21.30 -44.40
C VAL A 281 15.44 19.95 -44.07
N GLU A 282 16.26 18.91 -43.80
CA GLU A 282 15.80 17.58 -43.42
C GLU A 282 15.00 17.61 -42.12
N ASP A 283 15.48 18.31 -41.08
CA ASP A 283 14.77 18.46 -39.80
C ASP A 283 13.42 19.14 -39.95
N ILE A 284 13.37 20.21 -40.78
CA ILE A 284 12.09 20.90 -41.05
C ILE A 284 11.13 20.01 -41.82
N ASP A 285 11.63 19.27 -42.82
CA ASP A 285 10.81 18.32 -43.60
C ASP A 285 10.22 17.23 -42.72
N GLN A 286 11.03 16.63 -41.86
CA GLN A 286 10.58 15.62 -40.90
C GLN A 286 9.52 16.19 -39.96
N LEU A 287 9.75 17.37 -39.38
CA LEU A 287 8.79 18.01 -38.52
C LEU A 287 7.45 18.31 -39.19
N LEU A 288 7.49 18.81 -40.46
CA LEU A 288 6.27 19.10 -41.23
C LEU A 288 5.54 17.82 -41.64
N GLU A 289 6.27 16.74 -41.90
CA GLU A 289 5.71 15.41 -42.18
C GLU A 289 5.01 14.81 -40.94
N ASP A 290 5.62 14.88 -39.74
CA ASP A 290 5.02 14.43 -38.51
C ASP A 290 3.73 15.17 -38.18
N ILE A 291 3.70 16.49 -38.39
CA ILE A 291 2.50 17.30 -38.20
C ILE A 291 1.38 16.84 -39.17
N ALA A 292 1.73 16.60 -40.42
CA ALA A 292 0.75 16.23 -41.44
C ALA A 292 0.20 14.81 -41.26
N ARG A 293 1.07 13.84 -40.89
CA ARG A 293 0.69 12.42 -40.73
C ARG A 293 0.00 12.15 -39.39
N ASN A 294 0.52 12.73 -38.32
CA ASN A 294 0.12 12.35 -36.93
C ASN A 294 -0.82 13.39 -36.29
N ASN A 295 -1.24 14.42 -37.03
CA ASN A 295 -2.08 15.52 -36.55
C ASN A 295 -1.53 16.14 -35.25
N GLN A 296 -0.21 16.33 -35.19
CA GLN A 296 0.51 16.94 -34.09
C GLN A 296 0.42 18.46 -34.12
N LEU A 297 0.41 19.06 -32.93
CA LEU A 297 0.49 20.52 -32.81
C LEU A 297 1.93 20.96 -32.60
N LEU A 298 2.30 22.08 -33.24
CA LEU A 298 3.55 22.78 -32.93
C LEU A 298 3.42 23.50 -31.60
N VAL A 299 4.43 23.37 -30.78
CA VAL A 299 4.50 24.00 -29.45
C VAL A 299 5.90 24.60 -29.22
N ASN A 300 5.93 25.70 -28.50
CA ASN A 300 7.16 26.19 -27.87
C ASN A 300 7.27 25.57 -26.48
N SER A 301 8.40 24.99 -26.17
CA SER A 301 8.61 24.28 -24.92
C SER A 301 9.78 24.86 -24.14
N HIS A 302 9.64 24.87 -22.81
CA HIS A 302 10.67 25.24 -21.86
C HIS A 302 10.58 24.34 -20.63
N PHE A 303 11.72 23.80 -20.21
CA PHE A 303 11.83 22.92 -19.03
C PHE A 303 12.98 23.38 -18.17
N ASN A 304 12.72 23.66 -16.89
CA ASN A 304 13.75 24.03 -15.94
C ASN A 304 13.50 23.40 -14.55
N ILE A 305 14.59 23.07 -13.90
CA ILE A 305 14.60 22.57 -12.52
C ILE A 305 15.05 23.72 -11.64
N LEU A 306 14.15 24.20 -10.78
CA LEU A 306 14.47 25.19 -9.76
C LEU A 306 14.75 24.46 -8.45
N VAL A 307 15.97 24.55 -7.94
CA VAL A 307 16.37 23.85 -6.71
C VAL A 307 16.81 24.83 -5.64
N SER A 308 16.36 24.60 -4.41
CA SER A 308 16.78 25.35 -3.23
C SER A 308 17.48 24.45 -2.22
N GLY A 309 18.49 25.00 -1.55
CA GLY A 309 19.29 24.31 -0.55
C GLY A 309 20.08 25.28 0.32
N GLU A 310 20.93 24.73 1.19
CA GLU A 310 21.90 25.53 1.95
C GLU A 310 22.98 26.09 1.02
N LYS A 311 23.46 27.29 1.30
CA LYS A 311 24.43 27.99 0.42
C LYS A 311 25.71 27.19 0.18
N GLU A 312 26.19 26.51 1.21
CA GLU A 312 27.40 25.70 1.13
C GLU A 312 27.23 24.41 0.34
N LEU A 313 26.01 23.87 0.27
CA LEU A 313 25.71 22.56 -0.33
C LEU A 313 25.07 22.66 -1.72
N ILE A 314 24.56 23.82 -2.11
CA ILE A 314 23.79 23.98 -3.36
C ILE A 314 24.59 23.61 -4.61
N GLN A 315 25.92 23.82 -4.62
CA GLN A 315 26.79 23.45 -5.72
C GLN A 315 26.81 21.93 -5.93
N GLY A 316 26.95 21.15 -4.85
CA GLY A 316 26.92 19.69 -4.89
C GLY A 316 25.57 19.16 -5.36
N THR A 317 24.48 19.78 -4.89
CA THR A 317 23.11 19.49 -5.31
C THR A 317 22.92 19.74 -6.81
N SER A 318 23.39 20.87 -7.33
CA SER A 318 23.33 21.22 -8.76
C SER A 318 24.16 20.26 -9.61
N ASN A 319 25.38 19.95 -9.18
CA ASN A 319 26.26 19.01 -9.90
C ASN A 319 25.62 17.62 -10.03
N PHE A 320 24.89 17.15 -9.00
CA PHE A 320 24.15 15.89 -9.06
C PHE A 320 23.08 15.93 -10.14
N ILE A 321 22.27 17.02 -10.18
CA ILE A 321 21.22 17.21 -11.18
C ILE A 321 21.82 17.25 -12.59
N GLU A 322 22.85 18.06 -12.82
CA GLU A 322 23.52 18.17 -14.11
C GLU A 322 24.11 16.83 -14.56
N SER A 323 24.78 16.10 -13.66
CA SER A 323 25.34 14.78 -13.97
C SER A 323 24.25 13.76 -14.33
N SER A 324 23.10 13.80 -13.65
CA SER A 324 21.98 12.93 -13.96
C SER A 324 21.36 13.24 -15.31
N LEU A 325 21.27 14.51 -15.69
CA LEU A 325 20.83 14.93 -17.04
C LEU A 325 21.82 14.49 -18.12
N PHE A 326 23.13 14.65 -17.88
CA PHE A 326 24.17 14.16 -18.80
C PHE A 326 24.09 12.65 -19.05
N GLN A 327 23.80 11.86 -18.01
CA GLN A 327 23.63 10.41 -18.17
C GLN A 327 22.46 10.05 -19.10
N GLN A 328 21.50 10.96 -19.26
CA GLN A 328 20.36 10.79 -20.16
C GLN A 328 20.60 11.41 -21.55
N GLY A 329 21.79 11.92 -21.83
CA GLY A 329 22.11 12.61 -23.09
C GLY A 329 21.55 14.03 -23.18
N ILE A 330 21.09 14.60 -22.06
CA ILE A 330 20.59 15.98 -22.00
C ILE A 330 21.72 16.89 -21.50
N ILE A 331 22.11 17.88 -22.31
CA ILE A 331 23.10 18.87 -21.92
C ILE A 331 22.39 20.12 -21.38
N PRO A 332 22.37 20.31 -20.04
CA PRO A 332 21.68 21.46 -19.46
C PRO A 332 22.44 22.77 -19.77
N SER A 333 21.74 23.88 -19.73
CA SER A 333 22.34 25.21 -19.87
C SER A 333 23.27 25.54 -18.72
N LYS A 334 24.58 25.57 -18.98
CA LYS A 334 25.61 25.89 -17.97
C LYS A 334 25.69 27.37 -17.61
N ASN A 335 25.24 28.24 -18.51
CA ASN A 335 25.43 29.70 -18.42
C ASN A 335 24.08 30.40 -18.30
N ALA A 336 23.23 29.97 -17.43
CA ALA A 336 21.96 30.65 -17.19
C ALA A 336 22.17 31.91 -16.33
N TYR A 337 22.74 32.96 -16.92
CA TYR A 337 22.90 34.26 -16.25
C TYR A 337 21.60 34.98 -15.97
N ASN A 338 20.48 34.46 -16.48
CA ASN A 338 19.12 34.97 -16.27
C ASN A 338 18.38 34.28 -15.09
N GLN A 339 19.08 33.95 -14.04
CA GLN A 339 18.55 33.25 -12.87
C GLN A 339 17.27 33.88 -12.30
N LEU A 340 17.23 35.21 -12.22
CA LEU A 340 16.07 35.93 -11.72
C LEU A 340 14.88 35.83 -12.68
N GLU A 341 15.10 35.91 -13.98
CA GLU A 341 14.05 35.76 -15.01
C GLU A 341 13.45 34.35 -14.95
N LEU A 342 14.30 33.32 -14.93
CA LEU A 342 13.89 31.93 -14.83
C LEU A 342 13.11 31.64 -13.54
N PHE A 343 13.55 32.23 -12.41
CA PHE A 343 12.80 32.14 -11.16
C PHE A 343 11.40 32.77 -11.28
N ARG A 344 11.29 33.94 -11.92
CA ARG A 344 10.01 34.64 -12.11
C ARG A 344 9.07 33.88 -13.01
N THR A 345 9.57 33.09 -13.97
CA THR A 345 8.74 32.27 -14.86
C THR A 345 8.10 31.08 -14.16
N VAL A 346 8.59 30.71 -12.99
CA VAL A 346 7.98 29.67 -12.14
C VAL A 346 6.71 30.17 -11.45
N LEU A 347 6.55 31.47 -11.30
CA LEU A 347 5.29 32.06 -10.80
C LEU A 347 4.12 31.70 -11.73
N PRO A 348 2.96 31.26 -11.20
CA PRO A 348 1.82 30.86 -12.02
C PRO A 348 1.36 32.00 -12.95
N CYS A 349 0.95 31.69 -14.16
CA CYS A 349 0.53 32.65 -15.19
C CYS A 349 1.58 33.72 -15.55
N ASN A 350 2.87 33.47 -15.33
CA ASN A 350 3.95 34.44 -15.62
C ASN A 350 5.01 33.94 -16.62
N THR A 351 4.69 32.92 -17.38
CA THR A 351 5.57 32.32 -18.39
C THR A 351 5.89 33.26 -19.54
N SER A 352 5.13 34.35 -19.72
CA SER A 352 5.39 35.40 -20.69
C SER A 352 6.68 36.22 -20.42
N GLU A 353 7.38 35.98 -19.31
CA GLU A 353 8.74 36.48 -19.07
C GLU A 353 9.80 35.69 -19.81
N LEU A 354 9.53 34.44 -20.21
CA LEU A 354 10.41 33.66 -21.09
C LEU A 354 10.66 34.39 -22.40
N LYS A 355 11.91 34.40 -22.84
CA LYS A 355 12.33 35.01 -24.08
C LYS A 355 12.36 33.99 -25.21
N PRO A 356 12.43 34.44 -26.49
CA PRO A 356 12.52 33.50 -27.60
C PRO A 356 13.71 32.51 -27.53
N TYR A 357 14.78 32.89 -26.85
CA TYR A 357 15.95 32.04 -26.64
C TYR A 357 15.81 31.05 -25.48
N ASP A 358 14.78 31.15 -24.69
CA ASP A 358 14.47 30.18 -23.61
C ASP A 358 13.59 29.04 -24.13
N TYR A 359 13.02 29.15 -25.31
CA TYR A 359 12.13 28.18 -25.91
C TYR A 359 12.80 27.39 -27.04
N PHE A 360 12.38 26.15 -27.15
CA PHE A 360 12.59 25.39 -28.38
C PHE A 360 11.26 24.98 -29.01
N LEU A 361 11.21 24.98 -30.34
CA LEU A 361 10.02 24.62 -31.11
C LEU A 361 10.04 23.12 -31.41
N THR A 362 8.98 22.42 -31.08
CA THR A 362 8.83 20.99 -31.32
C THR A 362 7.37 20.59 -31.50
N THR A 363 7.08 19.30 -31.64
CA THR A 363 5.71 18.78 -31.61
C THR A 363 5.19 18.63 -30.15
N SER A 364 3.87 18.63 -29.99
CA SER A 364 3.26 18.38 -28.67
C SER A 364 3.65 17.02 -28.08
N ASP A 365 3.78 16.02 -28.92
CA ASP A 365 4.14 14.66 -28.52
C ASP A 365 5.58 14.61 -27.95
N ALA A 366 6.54 15.16 -28.70
CA ALA A 366 7.93 15.23 -28.24
C ALA A 366 8.10 16.06 -26.96
N ALA A 367 7.39 17.19 -26.84
CA ALA A 367 7.44 18.01 -25.64
C ALA A 367 6.94 17.26 -24.40
N LEU A 368 5.88 16.46 -24.54
CA LEU A 368 5.29 15.70 -23.43
C LEU A 368 6.16 14.54 -22.94
N CYS A 369 7.18 14.12 -23.69
CA CYS A 369 8.16 13.16 -23.21
C CYS A 369 8.91 13.66 -21.97
N PHE A 370 9.07 14.98 -21.84
CA PHE A 370 9.70 15.62 -20.67
C PHE A 370 8.76 15.83 -19.47
N PHE A 371 7.45 15.59 -19.63
CA PHE A 371 6.52 15.72 -18.50
C PHE A 371 6.79 14.61 -17.48
N PHE A 372 6.94 15.02 -16.22
CA PHE A 372 7.12 14.09 -15.11
C PHE A 372 5.81 13.34 -14.80
N LYS A 373 5.86 12.02 -14.70
CA LYS A 373 4.68 11.15 -14.68
C LYS A 373 4.46 10.43 -13.35
N GLU A 374 5.50 10.36 -12.51
CA GLU A 374 5.46 9.57 -11.28
C GLU A 374 4.88 10.34 -10.09
N SER A 375 4.29 9.62 -9.16
CA SER A 375 3.80 10.08 -7.87
C SER A 375 4.21 9.10 -6.77
N MET A 376 4.02 9.50 -5.53
CA MET A 376 4.26 8.68 -4.34
C MET A 376 2.98 8.14 -3.75
N SER A 377 3.10 7.08 -2.95
CA SER A 377 1.98 6.54 -2.19
C SER A 377 1.43 7.57 -1.20
N GLU A 378 0.11 7.61 -1.06
CA GLU A 378 -0.60 8.48 -0.14
C GLU A 378 -1.51 7.68 0.79
N ASP A 379 -1.90 8.29 1.91
CA ASP A 379 -2.87 7.69 2.83
C ASP A 379 -4.23 7.48 2.14
N GLU A 380 -4.76 6.28 2.22
CA GLU A 380 -6.15 6.01 1.81
C GLU A 380 -7.12 6.56 2.86
N ILE A 381 -8.19 7.19 2.43
CA ILE A 381 -9.21 7.74 3.33
C ILE A 381 -10.25 6.67 3.62
N SER A 382 -10.15 6.04 4.80
CA SER A 382 -11.07 5.00 5.26
C SER A 382 -11.21 5.00 6.79
N ASN A 383 -12.26 4.33 7.27
CA ASN A 383 -12.48 4.12 8.70
C ASN A 383 -11.70 2.92 9.27
N PHE A 384 -11.24 2.02 8.40
CA PHE A 384 -10.43 0.87 8.78
C PHE A 384 -9.11 0.91 7.99
N GLN A 385 -8.04 1.25 8.67
CA GLN A 385 -6.73 1.43 8.06
C GLN A 385 -5.69 0.64 8.83
N ILE A 386 -4.71 0.11 8.10
CA ILE A 386 -3.47 -0.42 8.64
C ILE A 386 -2.32 0.50 8.22
N ARG A 387 -1.31 0.58 9.07
CA ARG A 387 -0.10 1.39 8.84
C ARG A 387 1.01 0.49 8.33
N LEU A 388 1.51 0.84 7.18
CA LEU A 388 2.71 0.27 6.57
C LEU A 388 3.65 1.41 6.24
N THR A 389 4.80 1.16 5.65
CA THR A 389 5.65 2.23 5.13
C THR A 389 5.70 2.18 3.62
N ASP A 390 5.86 3.33 2.98
CA ASP A 390 6.27 3.41 1.59
C ASP A 390 7.75 3.01 1.43
N ARG A 391 8.25 3.04 0.20
CA ARG A 391 9.66 2.70 -0.06
C ARG A 391 10.66 3.75 0.39
N GLN A 392 10.22 4.95 0.78
CA GLN A 392 11.05 5.93 1.47
C GLN A 392 11.15 5.63 2.98
N GLY A 393 10.35 4.71 3.50
CA GLY A 393 10.26 4.39 4.92
C GLY A 393 9.36 5.33 5.70
N ILE A 394 8.37 5.93 5.07
CA ILE A 394 7.38 6.80 5.72
C ILE A 394 6.08 6.05 5.91
N PRO A 395 5.46 6.14 7.10
CA PRO A 395 4.16 5.53 7.34
C PRO A 395 3.11 5.99 6.34
N VAL A 396 2.45 5.01 5.75
CA VAL A 396 1.32 5.15 4.84
C VAL A 396 0.17 4.30 5.37
N LYS A 397 -1.03 4.82 5.33
CA LYS A 397 -2.24 4.13 5.77
C LYS A 397 -2.98 3.56 4.58
N ILE A 398 -3.22 2.27 4.61
CA ILE A 398 -4.02 1.59 3.59
C ILE A 398 -5.23 0.90 4.22
N ASP A 399 -6.33 0.81 3.48
CA ASP A 399 -7.46 -0.01 3.88
C ASP A 399 -7.29 -1.43 3.33
N PRO A 400 -7.17 -2.43 4.20
CA PRO A 400 -6.94 -3.80 3.74
C PRO A 400 -8.14 -4.45 3.06
N ALA A 401 -9.34 -3.87 3.18
CA ALA A 401 -10.55 -4.53 2.69
C ALA A 401 -11.75 -3.62 2.36
N ASP A 402 -12.15 -2.69 3.24
CA ASP A 402 -13.47 -2.03 3.11
C ASP A 402 -13.51 -1.02 1.96
N LEU A 403 -12.52 -0.14 1.83
CA LEU A 403 -12.42 0.78 0.71
C LEU A 403 -12.29 0.06 -0.65
N PRO A 404 -11.45 -0.98 -0.79
CA PRO A 404 -11.43 -1.80 -2.00
C PRO A 404 -12.77 -2.45 -2.33
N MET A 405 -13.56 -2.87 -1.33
CA MET A 405 -14.92 -3.39 -1.56
C MET A 405 -15.90 -2.29 -2.00
N GLN A 406 -15.87 -1.12 -1.35
CA GLN A 406 -16.72 0.02 -1.71
C GLN A 406 -16.44 0.54 -3.13
N THR A 407 -15.20 0.42 -3.58
CA THR A 407 -14.77 0.79 -4.93
C THR A 407 -14.85 -0.35 -5.94
N ASN A 408 -15.48 -1.48 -5.59
CA ASN A 408 -15.63 -2.67 -6.43
C ASN A 408 -14.31 -3.27 -6.95
N ARG A 409 -13.20 -3.05 -6.24
CA ARG A 409 -11.91 -3.67 -6.55
C ARG A 409 -11.83 -5.12 -6.05
N ILE A 410 -12.49 -5.42 -4.93
CA ILE A 410 -12.59 -6.75 -4.35
C ILE A 410 -14.04 -7.06 -3.97
N ASN A 411 -14.40 -8.35 -3.89
CA ASN A 411 -15.76 -8.84 -3.56
C ASN A 411 -15.85 -9.42 -2.15
N ASN A 412 -14.71 -9.69 -1.51
CA ASN A 412 -14.64 -10.24 -0.16
C ASN A 412 -13.41 -9.69 0.60
N ARG A 413 -13.39 -9.89 1.92
CA ARG A 413 -12.30 -9.44 2.80
C ARG A 413 -11.23 -10.49 3.04
N ASN A 414 -11.42 -11.72 2.54
CA ASN A 414 -10.51 -12.82 2.81
C ASN A 414 -9.12 -12.57 2.21
N LYS A 415 -8.10 -13.06 2.91
CA LYS A 415 -6.70 -12.85 2.53
C LYS A 415 -5.95 -14.18 2.47
N PHE A 416 -5.09 -14.27 1.49
CA PHE A 416 -4.12 -15.33 1.35
C PHE A 416 -2.70 -14.77 1.50
N VAL A 417 -1.93 -15.31 2.43
CA VAL A 417 -0.57 -14.86 2.74
C VAL A 417 0.42 -15.98 2.44
N LEU A 418 1.36 -15.71 1.55
CA LEU A 418 2.44 -16.65 1.19
C LEU A 418 3.80 -16.06 1.53
N GLY A 419 4.57 -16.77 2.35
CA GLY A 419 5.91 -16.37 2.72
C GLY A 419 6.78 -17.54 3.12
N PRO A 420 7.86 -17.83 2.36
CA PRO A 420 8.80 -18.89 2.72
C PRO A 420 9.44 -18.66 4.09
N SER A 421 9.96 -19.73 4.69
CA SER A 421 10.65 -19.63 5.98
C SER A 421 11.79 -18.60 5.93
N GLY A 422 11.82 -17.69 6.92
CA GLY A 422 12.78 -16.59 7.01
C GLY A 422 12.39 -15.33 6.22
N SER A 423 11.26 -15.30 5.50
CA SER A 423 10.78 -14.12 4.78
C SER A 423 10.24 -12.99 5.68
N GLY A 424 10.07 -13.23 6.98
CA GLY A 424 9.48 -12.28 7.93
C GLY A 424 7.97 -12.44 8.14
N LYS A 425 7.41 -13.60 7.79
CA LYS A 425 5.98 -13.90 7.88
C LYS A 425 5.38 -13.61 9.25
N SER A 426 5.92 -14.22 10.33
CA SER A 426 5.42 -14.02 11.69
C SER A 426 5.52 -12.56 12.14
N PHE A 427 6.56 -11.85 11.70
CA PHE A 427 6.74 -10.42 11.98
C PHE A 427 5.63 -9.58 11.32
N PHE A 428 5.37 -9.79 10.02
CA PHE A 428 4.29 -9.12 9.32
C PHE A 428 2.91 -9.44 9.92
N MET A 429 2.67 -10.71 10.25
CA MET A 429 1.38 -11.13 10.82
C MET A 429 1.14 -10.54 12.20
N ASN A 430 2.17 -10.49 13.07
CA ASN A 430 2.05 -9.79 14.35
C ASN A 430 1.75 -8.30 14.17
N ALA A 431 2.41 -7.63 13.23
CA ALA A 431 2.14 -6.21 12.92
C ALA A 431 0.70 -6.00 12.41
N LEU A 432 0.17 -6.92 11.61
CA LEU A 432 -1.21 -6.89 11.15
C LEU A 432 -2.21 -7.10 12.29
N VAL A 433 -1.97 -8.11 13.14
CA VAL A 433 -2.83 -8.45 14.28
C VAL A 433 -2.84 -7.34 15.32
N GLU A 434 -1.69 -6.74 15.64
CA GLU A 434 -1.63 -5.57 16.53
C GLU A 434 -2.56 -4.46 16.04
N GLN A 435 -2.46 -4.13 14.74
CA GLN A 435 -3.26 -3.07 14.16
C GLN A 435 -4.75 -3.40 14.09
N TYR A 436 -5.12 -4.67 14.07
CA TYR A 436 -6.50 -5.10 14.24
C TYR A 436 -6.97 -4.96 15.70
N CYS A 437 -6.15 -5.41 16.64
CA CYS A 437 -6.47 -5.36 18.07
C CYS A 437 -6.48 -3.92 18.62
N MET A 438 -5.71 -2.97 18.05
CA MET A 438 -5.67 -1.58 18.51
C MET A 438 -7.04 -0.90 18.49
N TYR A 439 -7.94 -1.31 17.59
CA TYR A 439 -9.30 -0.75 17.53
C TYR A 439 -10.12 -1.03 18.79
N ASN A 440 -9.80 -2.09 19.55
CA ASN A 440 -10.45 -2.42 20.80
C ASN A 440 -9.98 -1.55 21.98
N LYS A 441 -8.83 -0.89 21.83
CA LYS A 441 -8.23 -0.02 22.88
C LYS A 441 -8.56 1.46 22.69
N SER A 442 -9.35 1.82 21.68
CA SER A 442 -9.82 3.20 21.49
C SER A 442 -10.77 3.61 22.62
N GLU A 443 -10.66 4.83 23.12
CA GLU A 443 -11.55 5.38 24.18
C GLU A 443 -13.03 5.39 23.74
N THR A 444 -13.29 5.57 22.45
CA THR A 444 -14.62 5.52 21.84
C THR A 444 -14.58 4.66 20.59
N PRO A 445 -14.55 3.32 20.72
CA PRO A 445 -14.47 2.46 19.56
C PRO A 445 -15.77 2.54 18.76
N ARG A 446 -15.65 2.90 17.49
CA ARG A 446 -16.79 2.92 16.57
C ARG A 446 -17.36 1.51 16.37
N TRP A 447 -16.51 0.49 16.46
CA TRP A 447 -16.80 -0.93 16.43
C TRP A 447 -15.63 -1.70 17.04
N LEU A 448 -15.88 -2.89 17.52
CA LEU A 448 -14.87 -3.78 18.08
C LEU A 448 -14.37 -4.75 16.99
N MET A 449 -13.15 -5.23 17.16
CA MET A 449 -12.51 -6.22 16.32
C MET A 449 -12.26 -7.50 17.13
N ASP A 450 -12.88 -8.59 16.73
CA ASP A 450 -12.59 -9.91 17.26
C ASP A 450 -11.53 -10.60 16.41
N VAL A 451 -10.46 -11.07 17.04
CA VAL A 451 -9.37 -11.78 16.36
C VAL A 451 -9.22 -13.17 16.98
N VAL A 452 -9.32 -14.20 16.16
CA VAL A 452 -9.08 -15.59 16.54
C VAL A 452 -7.96 -16.14 15.67
N ILE A 453 -6.95 -16.70 16.32
CA ILE A 453 -5.75 -17.23 15.64
C ILE A 453 -5.62 -18.71 15.94
N VAL A 454 -5.35 -19.50 14.92
CA VAL A 454 -4.84 -20.86 15.01
C VAL A 454 -3.36 -20.79 14.70
N ASP A 455 -2.52 -20.99 15.70
CA ASP A 455 -1.05 -20.88 15.63
C ASP A 455 -0.39 -22.24 15.83
N THR A 456 0.71 -22.47 15.16
CA THR A 456 1.53 -23.70 15.24
C THR A 456 3.01 -23.40 15.49
N GLY A 457 3.34 -22.26 16.08
CA GLY A 457 4.72 -21.84 16.25
C GLY A 457 4.97 -20.89 17.41
N HIS A 458 4.03 -20.78 18.35
CA HIS A 458 4.08 -19.87 19.50
C HIS A 458 4.37 -18.40 19.10
N SER A 459 3.82 -17.97 17.95
CA SER A 459 4.16 -16.69 17.33
C SER A 459 3.49 -15.48 18.00
N TYR A 460 2.37 -15.67 18.71
CA TYR A 460 1.52 -14.55 19.19
C TYR A 460 1.44 -14.40 20.70
N SER A 461 2.24 -15.12 21.47
CA SER A 461 2.15 -15.10 22.93
C SER A 461 2.42 -13.71 23.54
N GLY A 462 3.41 -12.98 23.06
CA GLY A 462 3.74 -11.62 23.51
C GLY A 462 2.61 -10.64 23.23
N LEU A 463 2.05 -10.69 22.00
CA LEU A 463 0.94 -9.84 21.61
C LEU A 463 -0.34 -10.18 22.38
N CYS A 464 -0.59 -11.47 22.62
CA CYS A 464 -1.71 -11.93 23.43
C CYS A 464 -1.60 -11.46 24.89
N ALA A 465 -0.42 -11.55 25.49
CA ALA A 465 -0.14 -11.04 26.83
C ALA A 465 -0.33 -9.51 26.89
N TYR A 466 0.14 -8.78 25.90
CA TYR A 466 0.01 -7.32 25.83
C TYR A 466 -1.46 -6.85 25.78
N TYR A 467 -2.28 -7.47 24.94
CA TYR A 467 -3.70 -7.12 24.79
C TYR A 467 -4.60 -7.74 25.86
N GLY A 468 -4.06 -8.64 26.71
CA GLY A 468 -4.85 -9.39 27.71
C GLY A 468 -5.79 -10.39 27.06
N GLY A 469 -5.39 -10.95 25.92
CA GLY A 469 -6.14 -11.98 25.22
C GLY A 469 -6.04 -13.34 25.88
N LYS A 470 -6.83 -14.29 25.40
CA LYS A 470 -6.81 -15.67 25.88
C LYS A 470 -5.88 -16.52 25.03
N TYR A 471 -4.80 -17.04 25.64
CA TYR A 471 -3.84 -17.93 25.00
C TYR A 471 -4.12 -19.36 25.43
N ILE A 472 -4.56 -20.21 24.52
CA ILE A 472 -5.00 -21.59 24.78
C ILE A 472 -4.03 -22.54 24.12
N THR A 473 -3.34 -23.35 24.91
CA THR A 473 -2.40 -24.37 24.45
C THR A 473 -3.00 -25.74 24.63
N TYR A 474 -2.94 -26.59 23.59
CA TYR A 474 -3.37 -27.97 23.71
C TYR A 474 -2.35 -28.79 24.50
N SER A 475 -2.82 -29.52 25.49
CA SER A 475 -2.06 -30.59 26.14
C SER A 475 -2.98 -31.81 26.41
N GLU A 476 -2.41 -32.99 26.57
CA GLU A 476 -3.17 -34.20 26.91
C GLU A 476 -3.90 -34.08 28.25
N LYS A 477 -3.37 -33.28 29.20
CA LYS A 477 -3.95 -33.02 30.51
C LYS A 477 -5.00 -31.94 30.50
N ASP A 478 -4.91 -31.02 29.55
CA ASP A 478 -5.83 -29.90 29.39
C ASP A 478 -6.16 -29.75 27.89
N PRO A 479 -7.00 -30.65 27.33
CA PRO A 479 -7.37 -30.64 25.95
C PRO A 479 -8.29 -29.46 25.60
N ILE A 480 -8.23 -28.98 24.37
CA ILE A 480 -9.21 -28.03 23.86
C ILE A 480 -10.52 -28.77 23.65
N THR A 481 -11.50 -28.53 24.52
CA THR A 481 -12.79 -29.22 24.52
C THR A 481 -13.88 -28.35 23.95
N THR A 482 -14.86 -28.98 23.33
CA THR A 482 -16.07 -28.33 22.82
C THR A 482 -17.23 -29.30 22.77
N ASN A 483 -18.44 -28.77 22.68
CA ASN A 483 -19.62 -29.56 22.36
C ASN A 483 -20.33 -29.00 21.12
N PRO A 484 -19.92 -29.43 19.92
CA PRO A 484 -20.51 -28.94 18.67
C PRO A 484 -21.96 -29.37 18.45
N PHE A 485 -22.46 -30.32 19.30
CA PHE A 485 -23.84 -30.79 19.28
C PHE A 485 -24.78 -29.92 20.14
N ALA A 486 -24.28 -29.12 21.05
CA ALA A 486 -25.06 -28.21 21.88
C ALA A 486 -25.55 -27.01 21.07
N ILE A 487 -26.66 -27.17 20.36
CA ILE A 487 -27.27 -26.13 19.50
C ILE A 487 -28.75 -26.00 19.85
N THR A 488 -29.27 -24.79 19.73
CA THR A 488 -30.68 -24.48 19.87
C THR A 488 -31.46 -24.83 18.59
N ARG A 489 -32.80 -24.89 18.69
CA ARG A 489 -33.67 -25.13 17.55
C ARG A 489 -33.50 -24.09 16.42
N GLU A 490 -33.23 -22.84 16.79
CA GLU A 490 -33.00 -21.74 15.85
C GLU A 490 -31.65 -21.84 15.14
N GLU A 491 -30.65 -22.42 15.78
CA GLU A 491 -29.30 -22.60 15.25
C GLU A 491 -29.20 -23.84 14.34
N TYR A 492 -30.14 -24.80 14.47
CA TYR A 492 -30.15 -25.98 13.64
C TYR A 492 -30.63 -25.64 12.22
N ASN A 493 -29.67 -25.56 11.30
CA ASN A 493 -29.92 -25.31 9.88
C ASN A 493 -29.10 -26.26 9.01
N ILE A 494 -29.32 -26.21 7.69
CA ILE A 494 -28.60 -27.06 6.73
C ILE A 494 -27.07 -26.94 6.91
N GLU A 495 -26.57 -25.75 7.10
CA GLU A 495 -25.15 -25.45 7.24
C GLU A 495 -24.54 -26.10 8.51
N LYS A 496 -25.25 -26.05 9.64
CA LYS A 496 -24.81 -26.71 10.88
C LYS A 496 -24.87 -28.21 10.79
N LYS A 497 -25.89 -28.74 10.10
CA LYS A 497 -26.01 -30.15 9.80
C LYS A 497 -24.83 -30.66 8.96
N ASP A 498 -24.44 -29.91 7.92
CA ASP A 498 -23.29 -30.26 7.07
C ASP A 498 -21.96 -30.18 7.84
N ALA A 499 -21.81 -29.24 8.76
CA ALA A 499 -20.66 -29.16 9.66
C ALA A 499 -20.54 -30.37 10.57
N LEU A 500 -21.65 -30.80 11.19
CA LEU A 500 -21.69 -32.02 12.00
C LEU A 500 -21.44 -33.28 11.17
N LEU A 501 -22.01 -33.36 9.97
CA LEU A 501 -21.76 -34.44 9.03
C LEU A 501 -20.26 -34.55 8.72
N THR A 502 -19.60 -33.41 8.42
CA THR A 502 -18.17 -33.36 8.15
C THR A 502 -17.36 -33.81 9.37
N LEU A 503 -17.70 -33.32 10.56
CA LEU A 503 -17.03 -33.72 11.80
C LEU A 503 -17.13 -35.23 12.02
N ILE A 504 -18.33 -35.82 11.97
CA ILE A 504 -18.53 -37.25 12.17
C ILE A 504 -17.79 -38.07 11.11
N SER A 505 -17.78 -37.60 9.87
CA SER A 505 -17.06 -38.23 8.76
C SER A 505 -15.54 -38.25 9.01
N VAL A 506 -14.96 -37.13 9.49
CA VAL A 506 -13.53 -37.05 9.88
C VAL A 506 -13.21 -37.90 11.09
N LEU A 507 -14.11 -37.97 12.08
CA LEU A 507 -13.96 -38.85 13.23
C LEU A 507 -13.93 -40.34 12.83
N TRP A 508 -14.76 -40.73 11.86
CA TRP A 508 -14.90 -42.13 11.44
C TRP A 508 -13.82 -42.55 10.44
N LYS A 509 -13.64 -41.79 9.35
CA LYS A 509 -12.76 -42.18 8.23
C LYS A 509 -11.39 -41.47 8.23
N SER A 510 -11.11 -40.64 9.20
CA SER A 510 -9.98 -39.70 9.24
C SER A 510 -10.07 -38.62 8.14
N ALA A 511 -9.21 -37.61 8.22
CA ALA A 511 -9.23 -36.48 7.30
C ALA A 511 -8.98 -36.90 5.83
N ASP A 512 -8.10 -37.89 5.61
CA ASP A 512 -7.74 -38.39 4.27
C ASP A 512 -8.67 -39.49 3.77
N GLY A 513 -9.65 -39.89 4.56
CA GLY A 513 -10.58 -40.99 4.24
C GLY A 513 -11.61 -40.57 3.20
N LYS A 514 -12.12 -41.54 2.46
CA LYS A 514 -13.24 -41.37 1.55
C LYS A 514 -14.51 -41.87 2.16
N ILE A 515 -15.55 -41.08 2.10
CA ILE A 515 -16.90 -41.45 2.50
C ILE A 515 -17.74 -41.62 1.21
N SER A 516 -18.49 -42.71 1.14
CA SER A 516 -19.42 -42.95 0.03
C SER A 516 -20.68 -42.10 0.19
N GLN A 517 -21.42 -41.89 -0.91
CA GLN A 517 -22.67 -41.14 -0.83
C GLN A 517 -23.67 -41.80 0.13
N VAL A 518 -23.75 -43.13 0.13
CA VAL A 518 -24.65 -43.85 1.04
C VAL A 518 -24.27 -43.66 2.50
N GLU A 519 -22.99 -43.75 2.82
CA GLU A 519 -22.50 -43.50 4.19
C GLU A 519 -22.81 -42.08 4.64
N SER A 520 -22.56 -41.10 3.76
CA SER A 520 -22.87 -39.68 3.98
C SER A 520 -24.36 -39.47 4.27
N ASP A 521 -25.22 -40.05 3.45
CA ASP A 521 -26.68 -39.95 3.57
C ASP A 521 -27.20 -40.60 4.87
N VAL A 522 -26.65 -41.74 5.26
CA VAL A 522 -27.01 -42.42 6.54
C VAL A 522 -26.65 -41.50 7.72
N ILE A 523 -25.45 -40.93 7.76
CA ILE A 523 -25.03 -40.03 8.83
C ILE A 523 -25.91 -38.75 8.81
N SER A 524 -26.16 -38.18 7.65
CA SER A 524 -27.00 -37.00 7.48
C SER A 524 -28.44 -37.23 8.00
N ASN A 525 -29.03 -38.40 7.69
CA ASN A 525 -30.34 -38.80 8.18
C ASN A 525 -30.33 -39.03 9.71
N THR A 526 -29.27 -39.66 10.23
CA THR A 526 -29.11 -39.87 11.66
C THR A 526 -29.01 -38.55 12.44
N ILE A 527 -28.26 -37.56 11.93
CA ILE A 527 -28.19 -36.21 12.51
C ILE A 527 -29.59 -35.57 12.53
N SER A 528 -30.35 -35.66 11.40
CA SER A 528 -31.67 -35.07 11.33
C SER A 528 -32.64 -35.73 12.32
N ALA A 529 -32.64 -37.06 12.39
CA ALA A 529 -33.47 -37.79 13.34
C ALA A 529 -33.10 -37.53 14.80
N TYR A 530 -31.80 -37.41 15.07
CA TYR A 530 -31.32 -37.07 16.41
C TYR A 530 -31.84 -35.72 16.91
N TYR A 531 -31.74 -34.66 16.09
CA TYR A 531 -32.25 -33.33 16.45
C TYR A 531 -33.78 -33.25 16.44
N GLN A 532 -34.45 -34.02 15.58
CA GLN A 532 -35.89 -34.13 15.61
C GLN A 532 -36.37 -34.69 16.95
N VAL A 533 -35.72 -35.76 17.45
CA VAL A 533 -35.99 -36.32 18.78
C VAL A 533 -35.63 -35.37 19.90
N TYR A 534 -34.47 -34.70 19.80
CA TYR A 534 -34.01 -33.76 20.85
C TYR A 534 -34.94 -32.57 21.02
N PHE A 535 -35.46 -32.02 19.93
CA PHE A 535 -36.37 -30.87 19.97
C PHE A 535 -37.82 -31.20 20.26
N ASP A 536 -38.13 -32.48 20.44
CA ASP A 536 -39.46 -32.90 20.86
C ASP A 536 -39.61 -32.66 22.38
N GLU A 537 -40.79 -32.13 22.79
CA GLU A 537 -41.09 -31.86 24.23
C GLU A 537 -41.04 -33.11 25.11
N LEU A 538 -41.16 -34.30 24.53
CA LEU A 538 -41.05 -35.59 25.21
C LEU A 538 -39.66 -36.26 25.11
N SER A 539 -38.63 -35.48 24.78
CA SER A 539 -37.28 -35.97 24.54
C SER A 539 -36.69 -36.70 25.73
N LYS A 540 -36.06 -37.85 25.46
CA LYS A 540 -35.22 -38.59 26.42
C LYS A 540 -33.76 -38.16 26.43
N ILE A 541 -33.40 -37.17 25.61
CA ILE A 541 -32.05 -36.65 25.47
C ILE A 541 -31.90 -35.42 26.35
N ASP A 542 -31.34 -35.60 27.54
CA ASP A 542 -31.17 -34.51 28.53
C ASP A 542 -30.17 -33.46 28.04
N ARG A 543 -29.07 -33.90 27.39
CA ARG A 543 -27.99 -33.04 26.94
C ARG A 543 -27.50 -33.49 25.55
N PRO A 544 -27.58 -32.62 24.52
CA PRO A 544 -27.01 -32.95 23.21
C PRO A 544 -25.48 -32.84 23.30
N CYS A 545 -24.80 -33.96 23.03
CA CYS A 545 -23.33 -34.08 22.95
C CYS A 545 -22.94 -35.27 22.08
N PHE A 546 -21.66 -35.49 21.86
CA PHE A 546 -21.22 -36.64 21.06
C PHE A 546 -21.67 -37.97 21.71
N ASN A 547 -21.62 -38.09 23.03
CA ASN A 547 -22.04 -39.31 23.72
C ASN A 547 -23.51 -39.66 23.43
N SER A 548 -24.42 -38.71 23.58
CA SER A 548 -25.85 -38.92 23.30
C SER A 548 -26.13 -39.16 21.82
N PHE A 549 -25.42 -38.50 20.94
CA PHE A 549 -25.49 -38.75 19.49
C PHE A 549 -24.99 -40.18 19.16
N TYR A 550 -23.85 -40.56 19.71
CA TYR A 550 -23.30 -41.91 19.47
C TYR A 550 -24.24 -43.01 19.93
N GLU A 551 -24.79 -42.92 21.15
CA GLU A 551 -25.77 -43.85 21.68
C GLU A 551 -27.03 -43.90 20.80
N PHE A 552 -27.55 -42.75 20.35
CA PHE A 552 -28.66 -42.66 19.44
C PHE A 552 -28.35 -43.31 18.07
N ALA A 553 -27.18 -43.03 17.49
CA ALA A 553 -26.76 -43.56 16.22
C ALA A 553 -26.65 -45.10 16.22
N LEU A 554 -26.15 -45.70 17.32
CA LEU A 554 -26.04 -47.15 17.46
C LEU A 554 -27.39 -47.84 17.57
N THR A 555 -28.46 -47.10 17.89
CA THR A 555 -29.85 -47.63 17.88
C THR A 555 -30.53 -47.35 16.58
N PHE A 556 -30.44 -46.15 16.05
CA PHE A 556 -31.17 -45.69 14.86
C PHE A 556 -30.62 -46.27 13.56
N ILE A 557 -29.29 -46.34 13.38
CA ILE A 557 -28.67 -46.80 12.15
C ILE A 557 -29.00 -48.26 11.83
N PRO A 558 -28.97 -49.22 12.77
CA PRO A 558 -29.41 -50.61 12.49
C PRO A 558 -30.88 -50.69 12.04
N GLU A 559 -31.78 -49.94 12.65
CA GLU A 559 -33.18 -49.88 12.25
C GLU A 559 -33.34 -49.33 10.82
N LEU A 560 -32.55 -48.25 10.47
CA LEU A 560 -32.56 -47.69 9.13
C LEU A 560 -32.01 -48.69 8.09
N ILE A 561 -30.90 -49.39 8.39
CA ILE A 561 -30.31 -50.40 7.49
C ILE A 561 -31.30 -51.53 7.23
N GLN A 562 -31.98 -52.00 8.27
CA GLN A 562 -33.00 -53.08 8.11
C GLN A 562 -34.22 -52.63 7.31
N LYS A 563 -34.65 -51.39 7.51
CA LYS A 563 -35.83 -50.83 6.84
C LYS A 563 -35.57 -50.51 5.37
N GLU A 564 -34.44 -49.93 5.05
CA GLU A 564 -34.14 -49.45 3.70
C GLU A 564 -33.20 -50.40 2.89
N ASN A 565 -32.69 -51.45 3.50
CA ASN A 565 -31.81 -52.48 2.92
C ASN A 565 -30.53 -51.85 2.31
N ILE A 566 -29.86 -50.95 3.03
CA ILE A 566 -28.70 -50.20 2.57
C ILE A 566 -27.40 -50.76 3.13
N PRO A 567 -26.27 -50.71 2.37
CA PRO A 567 -24.98 -51.19 2.85
C PRO A 567 -24.35 -50.10 3.74
N PHE A 568 -24.22 -50.39 5.04
CA PHE A 568 -23.49 -49.52 5.99
C PHE A 568 -22.79 -50.38 7.05
N ASN A 569 -21.50 -50.15 7.27
CA ASN A 569 -20.73 -50.94 8.24
C ASN A 569 -20.83 -50.34 9.67
N ILE A 570 -21.87 -50.75 10.36
CA ILE A 570 -22.14 -50.27 11.72
C ILE A 570 -21.08 -50.73 12.74
N ASP A 571 -20.45 -51.86 12.55
CA ASP A 571 -19.46 -52.40 13.49
C ASP A 571 -18.13 -51.60 13.37
N GLU A 572 -17.74 -51.24 12.16
CA GLU A 572 -16.63 -50.31 11.92
C GLU A 572 -16.92 -48.94 12.54
N PHE A 573 -18.13 -48.40 12.28
CA PHE A 573 -18.57 -47.13 12.83
C PHE A 573 -18.54 -47.13 14.37
N ARG A 574 -19.09 -48.17 14.97
CA ARG A 574 -19.07 -48.38 16.43
C ARG A 574 -17.64 -48.44 16.98
N PHE A 575 -16.77 -49.24 16.37
CA PHE A 575 -15.40 -49.48 16.82
C PHE A 575 -14.54 -48.21 16.73
N VAL A 576 -14.56 -47.53 15.59
CA VAL A 576 -13.73 -46.36 15.36
C VAL A 576 -14.15 -45.17 16.21
N LEU A 577 -15.47 -44.94 16.36
CA LEU A 577 -15.98 -43.79 17.12
C LEU A 577 -15.97 -44.02 18.64
N LYS A 578 -15.81 -45.25 19.11
CA LYS A 578 -15.72 -45.57 20.54
C LYS A 578 -14.61 -44.81 21.29
N LYS A 579 -13.51 -44.46 20.60
CA LYS A 579 -12.39 -43.68 21.19
C LYS A 579 -12.80 -42.24 21.60
N PHE A 580 -13.86 -41.67 21.00
CA PHE A 580 -14.38 -40.35 21.32
C PHE A 580 -15.58 -40.40 22.32
N TYR A 581 -16.07 -41.58 22.64
CA TYR A 581 -17.15 -41.81 23.61
C TYR A 581 -16.61 -41.80 25.04
N LYS A 582 -17.46 -41.61 26.03
CA LYS A 582 -17.09 -41.54 27.45
C LYS A 582 -16.22 -42.75 27.84
N GLY A 583 -15.08 -42.48 28.51
CA GLY A 583 -14.08 -43.48 28.89
C GLY A 583 -13.15 -43.91 27.74
N GLY A 584 -13.30 -43.36 26.52
CA GLY A 584 -12.36 -43.54 25.43
C GLY A 584 -11.19 -42.54 25.50
N GLU A 585 -10.16 -42.77 24.69
CA GLU A 585 -8.92 -41.98 24.68
C GLU A 585 -9.16 -40.48 24.50
N TYR A 586 -10.15 -40.09 23.69
CA TYR A 586 -10.52 -38.69 23.36
C TYR A 586 -11.96 -38.36 23.84
N GLY A 587 -12.43 -38.99 24.90
CA GLY A 587 -13.81 -38.91 25.35
C GLY A 587 -14.25 -37.52 25.85
N SER A 588 -13.32 -36.66 26.28
CA SER A 588 -13.57 -35.27 26.69
C SER A 588 -13.72 -34.27 25.55
N LEU A 589 -13.10 -34.52 24.41
CA LEU A 589 -12.96 -33.52 23.32
C LEU A 589 -14.28 -32.94 22.80
N LEU A 590 -15.33 -33.75 22.71
CA LEU A 590 -16.60 -33.41 22.05
C LEU A 590 -17.80 -33.45 23.02
N ASN A 591 -17.57 -33.59 24.32
CA ASN A 591 -18.61 -33.84 25.29
C ASN A 591 -18.69 -32.79 26.42
N GLU A 592 -17.71 -31.91 26.51
CA GLU A 592 -17.67 -30.87 27.53
C GLU A 592 -18.21 -29.56 27.00
N GLU A 593 -18.79 -28.75 27.88
CA GLU A 593 -19.27 -27.44 27.49
C GLU A 593 -18.10 -26.53 27.12
N VAL A 594 -18.29 -25.76 26.02
CA VAL A 594 -17.37 -24.71 25.68
C VAL A 594 -17.35 -23.69 26.79
N ASP A 595 -16.15 -23.28 27.22
CA ASP A 595 -16.01 -22.13 28.08
C ASP A 595 -16.69 -20.91 27.45
N GLN A 596 -17.88 -20.55 27.95
CA GLN A 596 -18.67 -19.43 27.42
C GLN A 596 -17.94 -18.10 27.49
N SER A 597 -16.87 -17.98 28.32
CA SER A 597 -16.02 -16.81 28.36
C SER A 597 -15.32 -16.57 27.02
N LEU A 598 -15.04 -17.62 26.23
CA LEU A 598 -14.42 -17.49 24.88
C LEU A 598 -15.26 -16.64 23.92
N PHE A 599 -16.58 -16.67 24.05
CA PHE A 599 -17.43 -15.85 23.19
C PHE A 599 -17.36 -14.36 23.52
N GLY A 600 -17.02 -14.02 24.77
CA GLY A 600 -16.81 -12.64 25.24
C GLY A 600 -15.45 -12.05 24.85
N GLU A 601 -14.42 -12.89 24.74
CA GLU A 601 -13.04 -12.43 24.49
C GLU A 601 -12.85 -11.86 23.10
N ALA A 602 -12.18 -10.70 22.99
CA ALA A 602 -11.93 -10.08 21.70
C ALA A 602 -10.71 -10.67 20.98
N PHE A 603 -9.73 -11.18 21.74
CA PHE A 603 -8.52 -11.75 21.17
C PHE A 603 -8.23 -13.14 21.76
N ILE A 604 -8.21 -14.16 20.89
CA ILE A 604 -7.99 -15.56 21.25
C ILE A 604 -6.92 -16.15 20.35
N VAL A 605 -5.95 -16.83 20.96
CA VAL A 605 -4.93 -17.61 20.27
C VAL A 605 -5.04 -19.07 20.69
N PHE A 606 -5.26 -19.95 19.73
CA PHE A 606 -5.20 -21.40 19.89
C PHE A 606 -3.85 -21.88 19.40
N GLU A 607 -2.99 -22.25 20.30
CA GLU A 607 -1.67 -22.82 20.03
C GLU A 607 -1.75 -24.34 19.96
N ILE A 608 -1.53 -24.90 18.79
CA ILE A 608 -1.71 -26.31 18.52
C ILE A 608 -0.45 -27.00 17.99
N ASP A 609 0.74 -26.42 18.23
CA ASP A 609 2.04 -27.00 17.80
C ASP A 609 2.26 -28.41 18.30
N SER A 610 1.85 -28.71 19.54
CA SER A 610 2.00 -30.02 20.18
C SER A 610 1.28 -31.16 19.43
N ILE A 611 0.25 -30.86 18.65
CA ILE A 611 -0.55 -31.84 17.91
C ILE A 611 -0.42 -31.72 16.37
N LYS A 612 0.39 -30.82 15.86
CA LYS A 612 0.48 -30.53 14.40
C LYS A 612 0.82 -31.74 13.51
N GLU A 613 1.56 -32.72 14.04
CA GLU A 613 1.90 -33.96 13.35
C GLU A 613 0.92 -35.09 13.66
N HIS A 614 -0.05 -34.88 14.55
CA HIS A 614 -1.00 -35.91 14.95
C HIS A 614 -2.16 -35.99 13.95
N LYS A 615 -2.14 -37.05 13.10
CA LYS A 615 -3.06 -37.21 11.96
C LYS A 615 -4.56 -37.23 12.32
N VAL A 616 -4.92 -37.55 13.57
CA VAL A 616 -6.30 -37.59 14.03
C VAL A 616 -6.69 -36.32 14.78
N LEU A 617 -5.89 -35.89 15.75
CA LEU A 617 -6.24 -34.76 16.61
C LEU A 617 -6.17 -33.42 15.89
N PHE A 618 -5.15 -33.21 15.06
CA PHE A 618 -4.97 -31.93 14.41
C PHE A 618 -6.17 -31.49 13.55
N PRO A 619 -6.72 -32.31 12.62
CA PRO A 619 -7.92 -31.97 11.89
C PRO A 619 -9.13 -31.72 12.78
N ILE A 620 -9.34 -32.54 13.81
CA ILE A 620 -10.50 -32.43 14.69
C ILE A 620 -10.45 -31.17 15.51
N VAL A 621 -9.31 -30.86 16.14
CA VAL A 621 -9.12 -29.63 16.92
C VAL A 621 -9.28 -28.39 16.04
N THR A 622 -8.76 -28.44 14.81
CA THR A 622 -8.95 -27.35 13.84
C THR A 622 -10.44 -27.14 13.51
N LEU A 623 -11.21 -28.21 13.28
CA LEU A 623 -12.67 -28.11 13.07
C LEU A 623 -13.37 -27.51 14.30
N ILE A 624 -12.98 -27.93 15.49
CA ILE A 624 -13.52 -27.41 16.74
C ILE A 624 -13.31 -25.90 16.84
N ILE A 625 -12.09 -25.43 16.60
CA ILE A 625 -11.74 -24.01 16.64
C ILE A 625 -12.55 -23.21 15.62
N MET A 626 -12.71 -23.76 14.42
CA MET A 626 -13.55 -23.15 13.39
C MET A 626 -15.02 -23.07 13.79
N ASP A 627 -15.56 -24.11 14.43
CA ASP A 627 -16.94 -24.06 14.92
C ASP A 627 -17.11 -23.03 16.05
N VAL A 628 -16.17 -22.94 16.98
CA VAL A 628 -16.12 -21.88 18.01
C VAL A 628 -16.12 -20.49 17.36
N PHE A 629 -15.34 -20.30 16.31
CA PHE A 629 -15.31 -19.01 15.59
C PHE A 629 -16.65 -18.71 14.92
N ILE A 630 -17.30 -19.69 14.28
CA ILE A 630 -18.61 -19.52 13.65
C ILE A 630 -19.67 -19.15 14.70
N GLN A 631 -19.68 -19.83 15.85
CA GLN A 631 -20.59 -19.50 16.94
C GLN A 631 -20.32 -18.07 17.45
N LYS A 632 -19.07 -17.70 17.69
CA LYS A 632 -18.67 -16.35 18.05
C LYS A 632 -19.14 -15.31 17.05
N MET A 633 -19.05 -15.58 15.75
CA MET A 633 -19.56 -14.68 14.71
C MET A 633 -21.06 -14.40 14.85
N ARG A 634 -21.83 -15.39 15.21
CA ARG A 634 -23.28 -15.25 15.38
C ARG A 634 -23.63 -14.45 16.63
N PHE A 635 -23.00 -14.75 17.76
CA PHE A 635 -23.22 -14.04 19.02
C PHE A 635 -22.80 -12.57 18.95
N ARG A 636 -21.74 -12.24 18.22
CA ARG A 636 -21.18 -10.89 18.11
C ARG A 636 -21.34 -10.29 16.71
N SER A 637 -22.54 -10.39 16.15
CA SER A 637 -22.82 -10.05 14.74
C SER A 637 -22.46 -8.62 14.35
N LYS A 638 -22.45 -7.66 15.30
CA LYS A 638 -22.14 -6.24 15.05
C LYS A 638 -20.65 -5.91 15.10
N GLN A 639 -19.79 -6.83 15.51
CA GLN A 639 -18.36 -6.62 15.55
C GLN A 639 -17.70 -7.11 14.27
N ARG A 640 -16.56 -6.50 13.91
CA ARG A 640 -15.69 -7.00 12.86
C ARG A 640 -14.90 -8.20 13.38
N LYS A 641 -14.59 -9.15 12.51
CA LYS A 641 -13.94 -10.41 12.92
C LYS A 641 -12.88 -10.83 11.94
N ALA A 642 -11.77 -11.37 12.46
CA ALA A 642 -10.75 -12.06 11.68
C ALA A 642 -10.47 -13.44 12.27
N LEU A 643 -10.47 -14.45 11.40
CA LEU A 643 -9.91 -15.77 11.68
C LEU A 643 -8.60 -15.90 10.93
N ILE A 644 -7.52 -16.13 11.66
CA ILE A 644 -6.18 -16.31 11.10
C ILE A 644 -5.80 -17.78 11.30
N ILE A 645 -5.40 -18.45 10.22
CA ILE A 645 -5.03 -19.86 10.25
C ILE A 645 -3.60 -19.97 9.73
N GLU A 646 -2.65 -20.21 10.66
CA GLU A 646 -1.25 -20.42 10.31
C GLU A 646 -0.95 -21.92 10.17
N GLU A 647 -0.39 -22.31 9.03
CA GLU A 647 0.06 -23.67 8.69
C GLU A 647 -0.99 -24.79 8.86
N ALA A 648 -2.19 -24.46 9.30
CA ALA A 648 -3.29 -25.41 9.48
C ALA A 648 -3.85 -25.95 8.16
N TRP A 649 -3.39 -25.45 7.02
CA TRP A 649 -3.74 -25.94 5.69
C TRP A 649 -3.43 -27.43 5.52
N LYS A 650 -2.46 -28.01 6.25
CA LYS A 650 -2.23 -29.47 6.29
C LYS A 650 -3.46 -30.23 6.76
N ALA A 651 -4.18 -29.70 7.74
CA ALA A 651 -5.47 -30.25 8.16
C ALA A 651 -6.60 -30.01 7.15
N ILE A 652 -6.48 -28.89 6.44
CA ILE A 652 -7.48 -28.37 5.51
C ILE A 652 -7.37 -29.03 4.13
N ALA A 653 -6.24 -29.58 3.77
CA ALA A 653 -5.97 -30.18 2.47
C ALA A 653 -6.78 -31.45 2.17
N SER A 654 -7.52 -31.97 3.14
CA SER A 654 -8.34 -33.15 2.92
C SER A 654 -9.64 -32.82 2.18
N PRO A 655 -10.15 -33.70 1.32
CA PRO A 655 -11.42 -33.49 0.62
C PRO A 655 -12.61 -33.27 1.56
N LEU A 656 -12.65 -33.90 2.73
CA LEU A 656 -13.71 -33.75 3.72
C LEU A 656 -13.67 -32.35 4.38
N MET A 657 -12.48 -31.83 4.62
CA MET A 657 -12.31 -30.51 5.22
C MET A 657 -12.54 -29.36 4.25
N ALA A 658 -12.28 -29.56 2.96
CA ALA A 658 -12.41 -28.53 1.96
C ALA A 658 -13.82 -27.93 1.85
N ASN A 659 -14.85 -28.74 1.95
CA ASN A 659 -16.24 -28.29 1.96
C ASN A 659 -16.54 -27.40 3.18
N TYR A 660 -15.96 -27.73 4.33
CA TYR A 660 -16.13 -26.94 5.54
C TYR A 660 -15.44 -25.58 5.46
N ILE A 661 -14.30 -25.51 4.79
CA ILE A 661 -13.61 -24.24 4.54
C ILE A 661 -14.39 -23.37 3.57
N LEU A 662 -14.91 -23.95 2.49
CA LEU A 662 -15.79 -23.24 1.58
C LEU A 662 -17.01 -22.66 2.33
N TYR A 663 -17.57 -23.43 3.22
CA TYR A 663 -18.65 -22.98 4.10
C TYR A 663 -18.18 -21.82 5.00
N LEU A 664 -17.01 -21.93 5.63
CA LEU A 664 -16.43 -20.88 6.47
C LEU A 664 -16.23 -19.58 5.66
N TYR A 665 -15.61 -19.63 4.49
CA TYR A 665 -15.36 -18.46 3.65
C TYR A 665 -16.67 -17.77 3.20
N LYS A 666 -17.70 -18.54 2.90
CA LYS A 666 -19.04 -18.01 2.54
C LYS A 666 -19.74 -17.39 3.76
N THR A 667 -19.61 -18.01 4.92
CA THR A 667 -20.29 -17.59 6.16
C THR A 667 -19.65 -16.34 6.75
N VAL A 668 -18.34 -16.27 6.79
CA VAL A 668 -17.57 -15.12 7.31
C VAL A 668 -18.02 -13.81 6.65
N ARG A 669 -18.27 -13.81 5.35
CA ARG A 669 -18.76 -12.63 4.61
C ARG A 669 -20.07 -12.06 5.15
N LYS A 670 -21.01 -12.94 5.56
CA LYS A 670 -22.33 -12.53 6.05
C LYS A 670 -22.29 -11.83 7.42
N PHE A 671 -21.23 -12.06 8.21
CA PHE A 671 -21.09 -11.58 9.57
C PHE A 671 -19.99 -10.53 9.75
N TRP A 672 -19.69 -9.77 8.70
CA TRP A 672 -18.64 -8.74 8.72
C TRP A 672 -17.27 -9.29 9.16
N GLY A 673 -16.96 -10.49 8.71
CA GLY A 673 -15.72 -11.19 9.02
C GLY A 673 -14.80 -11.37 7.84
N GLU A 674 -13.60 -11.82 8.12
CA GLU A 674 -12.58 -12.21 7.15
C GLU A 674 -11.84 -13.47 7.62
N ALA A 675 -11.42 -14.30 6.66
CA ALA A 675 -10.53 -15.43 6.88
C ALA A 675 -9.17 -15.10 6.25
N ILE A 676 -8.10 -15.33 7.01
CA ILE A 676 -6.72 -15.10 6.60
C ILE A 676 -5.99 -16.44 6.71
N VAL A 677 -5.59 -16.99 5.57
CA VAL A 677 -4.80 -18.23 5.51
C VAL A 677 -3.36 -17.88 5.23
N VAL A 678 -2.48 -18.41 6.05
CA VAL A 678 -1.04 -18.13 6.02
C VAL A 678 -0.27 -19.43 5.78
N THR A 679 0.62 -19.44 4.77
CA THR A 679 1.41 -20.64 4.43
C THR A 679 2.85 -20.30 4.11
N GLN A 680 3.73 -21.29 4.30
CA GLN A 680 5.16 -21.24 3.93
C GLN A 680 5.48 -22.05 2.69
N GLU A 681 4.71 -23.08 2.42
CA GLU A 681 5.00 -24.07 1.38
C GLU A 681 3.96 -23.98 0.25
N LEU A 682 4.47 -23.79 -0.94
CA LEU A 682 3.65 -23.71 -2.14
C LEU A 682 3.26 -25.10 -2.67
N GLY A 683 4.16 -26.09 -2.53
CA GLY A 683 3.96 -27.46 -3.02
C GLY A 683 2.66 -28.08 -2.55
N ASP A 684 2.29 -27.74 -1.34
CA ASP A 684 1.09 -28.25 -0.67
C ASP A 684 -0.20 -27.65 -1.21
N ILE A 685 -0.14 -26.44 -1.80
CA ILE A 685 -1.28 -25.77 -2.43
C ILE A 685 -1.42 -26.21 -3.89
N ILE A 686 -0.31 -26.34 -4.61
CA ILE A 686 -0.31 -26.73 -6.03
C ILE A 686 -0.79 -28.17 -6.20
N GLY A 687 -0.39 -29.06 -5.29
CA GLY A 687 -0.75 -30.49 -5.33
C GLY A 687 -2.23 -30.78 -5.02
N ASN A 688 -2.98 -29.82 -4.47
CA ASN A 688 -4.35 -30.03 -4.04
C ASN A 688 -5.31 -29.04 -4.70
N THR A 689 -6.04 -29.52 -5.73
CA THR A 689 -7.02 -28.72 -6.48
C THR A 689 -8.11 -28.14 -5.57
N VAL A 690 -8.49 -28.86 -4.53
CA VAL A 690 -9.55 -28.45 -3.59
C VAL A 690 -9.10 -27.24 -2.75
N VAL A 691 -7.87 -27.23 -2.29
CA VAL A 691 -7.29 -26.10 -1.55
C VAL A 691 -7.18 -24.86 -2.43
N LYS A 692 -6.70 -25.05 -3.68
CA LYS A 692 -6.65 -24.00 -4.69
C LYS A 692 -8.01 -23.34 -4.89
N ASP A 693 -9.02 -24.14 -5.17
CA ASP A 693 -10.35 -23.66 -5.50
C ASP A 693 -11.08 -23.07 -4.28
N SER A 694 -10.79 -23.57 -3.08
CA SER A 694 -11.47 -23.15 -1.87
C SER A 694 -10.84 -21.94 -1.21
N ILE A 695 -9.53 -21.81 -1.20
CA ILE A 695 -8.79 -20.75 -0.48
C ILE A 695 -8.39 -19.63 -1.44
N VAL A 696 -7.61 -19.97 -2.48
CA VAL A 696 -7.05 -18.96 -3.38
C VAL A 696 -8.14 -18.22 -4.13
N ASN A 697 -9.09 -18.93 -4.72
CA ASN A 697 -10.19 -18.32 -5.49
C ASN A 697 -11.22 -17.55 -4.62
N ASN A 698 -11.22 -17.78 -3.31
CA ASN A 698 -12.06 -17.05 -2.37
C ASN A 698 -11.30 -16.00 -1.53
N SER A 699 -10.06 -15.69 -1.90
CA SER A 699 -9.23 -14.65 -1.27
C SER A 699 -8.94 -13.56 -2.28
N ASP A 700 -9.65 -12.45 -2.22
CA ASP A 700 -9.47 -11.32 -3.17
C ASP A 700 -8.24 -10.46 -2.82
N THR A 701 -7.72 -10.60 -1.61
CA THR A 701 -6.45 -9.98 -1.19
C THR A 701 -5.37 -11.02 -1.12
N ILE A 702 -4.27 -10.79 -1.85
CA ILE A 702 -3.09 -11.66 -1.86
C ILE A 702 -1.90 -10.89 -1.31
N ILE A 703 -1.21 -11.51 -0.36
CA ILE A 703 -0.07 -10.93 0.33
C ILE A 703 1.12 -11.85 0.14
N LEU A 704 2.16 -11.34 -0.50
CA LEU A 704 3.38 -12.09 -0.79
C LEU A 704 4.56 -11.42 -0.08
N LEU A 705 5.25 -12.21 0.75
CA LEU A 705 6.53 -11.81 1.30
C LEU A 705 7.64 -12.17 0.29
N ASP A 706 8.91 -12.01 0.67
CA ASP A 706 10.04 -12.28 -0.22
C ASP A 706 9.95 -13.65 -0.89
N GLN A 707 9.88 -13.64 -2.21
CA GLN A 707 9.71 -14.85 -3.05
C GLN A 707 11.03 -15.33 -3.69
N ALA A 708 12.17 -14.78 -3.31
CA ALA A 708 13.46 -15.09 -3.93
C ALA A 708 13.80 -16.60 -3.90
N LYS A 709 13.36 -17.32 -2.86
CA LYS A 709 13.53 -18.77 -2.74
C LYS A 709 12.75 -19.58 -3.79
N PHE A 710 11.72 -19.03 -4.37
CA PHE A 710 10.86 -19.70 -5.36
C PHE A 710 11.15 -19.26 -6.80
N LYS A 711 12.24 -18.52 -7.05
CA LYS A 711 12.56 -17.91 -8.35
C LYS A 711 12.49 -18.92 -9.51
N ASP A 712 13.01 -20.13 -9.30
CA ASP A 712 13.08 -21.16 -10.35
C ASP A 712 11.72 -21.78 -10.69
N HIS A 713 10.79 -21.84 -9.74
CA HIS A 713 9.45 -22.40 -9.89
C HIS A 713 8.34 -21.32 -9.87
N TYR A 714 8.72 -20.05 -10.03
CA TYR A 714 7.78 -18.94 -9.87
C TYR A 714 6.65 -18.93 -10.91
N ASN A 715 6.84 -19.55 -12.07
CA ASN A 715 5.79 -19.65 -13.09
C ASN A 715 4.56 -20.40 -12.59
N GLU A 716 4.74 -21.39 -11.72
CA GLU A 716 3.65 -22.16 -11.10
C GLU A 716 2.86 -21.26 -10.12
N ILE A 717 3.57 -20.47 -9.31
CA ILE A 717 2.98 -19.47 -8.40
C ILE A 717 2.23 -18.42 -9.19
N ALA A 718 2.86 -17.86 -10.21
CA ALA A 718 2.27 -16.82 -11.05
C ALA A 718 0.98 -17.31 -11.72
N SER A 719 0.99 -18.56 -12.24
CA SER A 719 -0.21 -19.18 -12.81
C SER A 719 -1.31 -19.39 -11.77
N LEU A 720 -0.95 -19.93 -10.59
CA LEU A 720 -1.89 -20.20 -9.50
C LEU A 720 -2.58 -18.93 -8.99
N LEU A 721 -1.80 -17.87 -8.77
CA LEU A 721 -2.29 -16.60 -8.22
C LEU A 721 -2.70 -15.60 -9.30
N SER A 722 -2.66 -15.98 -10.59
CA SER A 722 -2.94 -15.10 -11.73
C SER A 722 -2.11 -13.81 -11.67
N ILE A 723 -0.80 -13.96 -11.40
CA ILE A 723 0.16 -12.85 -11.34
C ILE A 723 0.65 -12.55 -12.75
N ASN A 724 0.47 -11.31 -13.20
CA ASN A 724 0.97 -10.84 -14.48
C ASN A 724 2.47 -10.51 -14.43
N GLU A 725 3.07 -10.19 -15.59
CA GLU A 725 4.50 -9.91 -15.67
C GLU A 725 4.91 -8.63 -14.91
N HIS A 726 4.06 -7.60 -14.89
CA HIS A 726 4.33 -6.36 -14.16
C HIS A 726 4.31 -6.57 -12.65
N GLU A 727 3.35 -7.33 -12.16
CA GLU A 727 3.30 -7.73 -10.75
C GLU A 727 4.51 -8.58 -10.37
N ARG A 728 4.92 -9.51 -11.24
CA ARG A 728 6.12 -10.33 -11.05
C ARG A 728 7.37 -9.46 -10.86
N LYS A 729 7.56 -8.44 -11.71
CA LYS A 729 8.66 -7.48 -11.56
C LYS A 729 8.62 -6.78 -10.20
N LYS A 730 7.46 -6.28 -9.76
CA LYS A 730 7.28 -5.68 -8.43
C LYS A 730 7.65 -6.65 -7.30
N ILE A 731 7.16 -7.88 -7.36
CA ILE A 731 7.38 -8.88 -6.31
C ILE A 731 8.87 -9.20 -6.15
N PHE A 732 9.63 -9.29 -7.25
CA PHE A 732 11.06 -9.53 -7.18
C PHE A 732 11.89 -8.31 -6.75
N THR A 733 11.30 -7.14 -6.60
CA THR A 733 11.95 -5.98 -5.97
C THR A 733 11.87 -5.98 -4.44
N ILE A 734 11.10 -6.90 -3.83
CA ILE A 734 10.95 -7.01 -2.38
C ILE A 734 12.33 -7.21 -1.74
N ASN A 735 12.66 -6.36 -0.77
CA ASN A 735 13.93 -6.32 -0.04
C ASN A 735 15.17 -6.10 -0.93
N GLN A 736 15.02 -5.64 -2.18
CA GLN A 736 16.13 -5.43 -3.10
C GLN A 736 16.65 -3.98 -3.14
N PHE A 737 15.87 -3.01 -2.66
CA PHE A 737 16.32 -1.63 -2.56
C PHE A 737 17.25 -1.45 -1.38
N ASP A 738 18.21 -0.53 -1.53
CA ASP A 738 19.13 -0.23 -0.47
C ASP A 738 18.41 0.38 0.72
N ASN A 739 18.77 -0.06 1.91
CA ASN A 739 18.26 0.51 3.13
C ASN A 739 18.84 1.92 3.28
N THR A 740 17.97 2.92 3.34
CA THR A 740 18.41 4.31 3.63
C THR A 740 18.96 4.37 5.06
N GLU A 741 19.99 5.17 5.25
CA GLU A 741 20.60 5.39 6.57
C GLU A 741 19.54 5.73 7.63
N GLY A 742 19.66 5.11 8.79
CA GLY A 742 18.76 5.34 9.93
C GLY A 742 17.45 4.57 9.95
N ARG A 743 17.14 3.72 8.94
CA ARG A 743 16.00 2.81 9.04
C ARG A 743 16.31 1.64 9.97
N GLY A 744 15.37 1.34 10.86
CA GLY A 744 15.43 0.19 11.74
C GLY A 744 15.26 -1.14 10.99
N ARG A 745 14.97 -2.22 11.72
CA ARG A 745 14.65 -3.52 11.13
C ARG A 745 13.32 -3.41 10.38
N PHE A 746 13.32 -3.69 9.09
CA PHE A 746 12.11 -3.73 8.28
C PHE A 746 12.15 -4.87 7.27
N LYS A 747 10.99 -5.24 6.78
CA LYS A 747 10.77 -6.18 5.69
C LYS A 747 9.77 -5.56 4.73
N GLU A 748 9.89 -5.86 3.45
CA GLU A 748 8.89 -5.47 2.47
C GLU A 748 7.93 -6.61 2.19
N VAL A 749 6.72 -6.24 1.78
CA VAL A 749 5.62 -7.15 1.46
C VAL A 749 4.84 -6.61 0.27
N TYR A 750 4.50 -7.48 -0.67
CA TYR A 750 3.60 -7.15 -1.76
C TYR A 750 2.16 -7.44 -1.35
N ILE A 751 1.28 -6.46 -1.52
CA ILE A 751 -0.16 -6.57 -1.19
C ILE A 751 -0.97 -6.26 -2.43
N ARG A 752 -1.66 -7.28 -2.96
CA ARG A 752 -2.63 -7.16 -4.06
C ARG A 752 -4.05 -7.14 -3.51
N ARG A 753 -4.82 -6.14 -3.91
CA ARG A 753 -6.25 -5.99 -3.56
C ARG A 753 -7.08 -5.91 -4.84
N GLY A 754 -7.49 -7.07 -5.32
CA GLY A 754 -8.12 -7.23 -6.64
C GLY A 754 -7.11 -7.29 -7.77
N ALA A 755 -7.23 -6.41 -8.78
CA ALA A 755 -6.38 -6.41 -9.97
C ALA A 755 -5.05 -5.67 -9.81
N SER A 756 -4.86 -4.89 -8.75
CA SER A 756 -3.65 -4.08 -8.53
C SER A 756 -2.99 -4.38 -7.19
N GLY A 757 -1.67 -4.43 -7.19
CA GLY A 757 -0.87 -4.64 -6.01
C GLY A 757 0.34 -3.72 -5.94
N GLU A 758 0.75 -3.39 -4.71
CA GLU A 758 1.91 -2.54 -4.42
C GLU A 758 2.80 -3.16 -3.35
N VAL A 759 4.05 -2.72 -3.32
CA VAL A 759 5.03 -3.14 -2.30
C VAL A 759 5.06 -2.11 -1.19
N TYR A 760 4.91 -2.60 0.03
CA TYR A 760 4.96 -1.80 1.25
C TYR A 760 6.04 -2.33 2.19
N GLY A 761 6.56 -1.46 3.03
CA GLY A 761 7.46 -1.85 4.11
C GLY A 761 6.70 -2.11 5.42
N VAL A 762 7.19 -3.06 6.18
CA VAL A 762 6.79 -3.31 7.57
C VAL A 762 7.98 -2.93 8.45
N GLU A 763 7.92 -1.75 9.01
CA GLU A 763 8.92 -1.23 9.94
C GLU A 763 8.22 -0.87 11.24
N VAL A 764 8.83 -1.20 12.38
CA VAL A 764 8.19 -1.05 13.69
C VAL A 764 9.18 -0.49 14.72
N SER A 765 8.66 0.07 15.80
CA SER A 765 9.46 0.50 16.94
C SER A 765 10.11 -0.68 17.66
N LEU A 766 11.15 -0.43 18.45
CA LEU A 766 11.78 -1.47 19.27
C LEU A 766 10.76 -2.11 20.24
N HIS A 767 9.85 -1.35 20.82
CA HIS A 767 8.80 -1.85 21.70
C HIS A 767 7.87 -2.86 21.00
N GLN A 768 7.47 -2.55 19.77
CA GLN A 768 6.69 -3.48 18.94
C GLN A 768 7.50 -4.72 18.56
N TYR A 769 8.77 -4.55 18.15
CA TYR A 769 9.64 -5.67 17.85
C TYR A 769 9.75 -6.65 19.00
N LEU A 770 9.98 -6.16 20.22
CA LEU A 770 10.06 -6.97 21.44
C LEU A 770 8.74 -7.68 21.77
N THR A 771 7.61 -7.11 21.36
CA THR A 771 6.28 -7.74 21.53
C THR A 771 6.04 -8.83 20.48
N TYR A 772 6.61 -8.71 19.28
CA TYR A 772 6.40 -9.64 18.16
C TYR A 772 7.42 -10.77 18.10
N THR A 773 8.54 -10.64 18.86
CA THR A 773 9.62 -11.61 18.73
C THR A 773 9.18 -13.04 19.04
N THR A 774 9.58 -13.97 18.20
CA THR A 774 9.33 -15.41 18.32
C THR A 774 10.58 -16.17 18.78
N GLU A 775 11.73 -15.48 18.79
CA GLU A 775 13.02 -16.06 19.18
C GLU A 775 13.07 -16.31 20.70
N LYS A 776 13.29 -17.57 21.10
CA LYS A 776 13.26 -17.98 22.50
C LYS A 776 14.14 -17.12 23.44
N PRO A 777 15.40 -16.77 23.09
CA PRO A 777 16.23 -15.94 23.97
C PRO A 777 15.71 -14.53 24.14
N GLU A 778 15.17 -13.95 23.08
CA GLU A 778 14.62 -12.59 23.08
C GLU A 778 13.34 -12.54 23.92
N LYS A 779 12.46 -13.52 23.70
CA LYS A 779 11.19 -13.65 24.43
C LYS A 779 11.43 -13.85 25.93
N ALA A 780 12.33 -14.76 26.32
CA ALA A 780 12.67 -15.01 27.70
C ALA A 780 13.20 -13.73 28.40
N ALA A 781 14.04 -12.97 27.74
CA ALA A 781 14.55 -11.72 28.28
C ALA A 781 13.45 -10.66 28.50
N VAL A 782 12.46 -10.59 27.59
CA VAL A 782 11.28 -9.70 27.74
C VAL A 782 10.40 -10.17 28.90
N GLU A 783 10.17 -11.47 29.02
CA GLU A 783 9.37 -12.07 30.10
C GLU A 783 9.96 -11.78 31.48
N ILE A 784 11.28 -11.82 31.65
CA ILE A 784 11.96 -11.47 32.91
C ILE A 784 11.59 -10.04 33.37
N TYR A 785 11.53 -9.09 32.44
CA TYR A 785 11.15 -7.73 32.74
C TYR A 785 9.65 -7.58 33.00
N THR A 786 8.82 -8.21 32.19
CA THR A 786 7.36 -8.12 32.35
C THR A 786 6.89 -8.73 33.66
N ASP A 787 7.45 -9.86 34.06
CA ASP A 787 7.15 -10.52 35.34
C ASP A 787 7.60 -9.66 36.53
N ARG A 788 8.76 -9.04 36.44
CA ARG A 788 9.29 -8.19 37.51
C ARG A 788 8.45 -6.94 37.74
N PHE A 789 7.98 -6.32 36.64
CA PHE A 789 7.26 -5.04 36.75
C PHE A 789 5.73 -5.19 36.81
N GLY A 790 5.22 -6.42 36.73
CA GLY A 790 3.78 -6.73 36.87
C GLY A 790 2.87 -6.14 35.78
N SER A 791 3.45 -5.46 34.78
CA SER A 791 2.76 -4.91 33.61
C SER A 791 3.62 -5.05 32.38
N TYR A 792 3.03 -5.58 31.32
CA TYR A 792 3.73 -5.76 30.03
C TYR A 792 4.32 -4.45 29.50
N GLN A 793 3.55 -3.36 29.55
CA GLN A 793 4.01 -2.04 29.09
C GLN A 793 5.19 -1.51 29.92
N GLN A 794 5.08 -1.60 31.26
CA GLN A 794 6.17 -1.17 32.15
C GLN A 794 7.43 -2.03 31.95
N GLY A 795 7.27 -3.34 31.78
CA GLY A 795 8.38 -4.24 31.47
C GLY A 795 9.11 -3.83 30.19
N LEU A 796 8.38 -3.54 29.12
CA LEU A 796 8.94 -3.08 27.85
C LEU A 796 9.67 -1.73 28.00
N ASP A 797 9.06 -0.73 28.66
CA ASP A 797 9.69 0.58 28.85
C ASP A 797 10.99 0.47 29.66
N HIS A 798 11.02 -0.37 30.69
CA HIS A 798 12.23 -0.62 31.49
C HIS A 798 13.29 -1.37 30.67
N PHE A 799 12.89 -2.39 29.89
CA PHE A 799 13.80 -3.13 29.02
C PHE A 799 14.46 -2.20 28.02
N VAL A 800 13.68 -1.39 27.28
CA VAL A 800 14.20 -0.50 26.25
C VAL A 800 15.11 0.55 26.84
N ARG A 801 14.74 1.16 27.98
CA ARG A 801 15.57 2.13 28.67
C ARG A 801 16.90 1.53 29.12
N ASP A 802 16.90 0.33 29.72
CA ASP A 802 18.11 -0.32 30.21
C ASP A 802 19.00 -0.76 29.02
N TYR A 803 18.41 -1.21 27.94
CA TYR A 803 19.09 -1.51 26.67
C TYR A 803 19.79 -0.27 26.11
N GLU A 804 19.07 0.84 25.95
CA GLU A 804 19.64 2.10 25.43
C GLU A 804 20.78 2.61 26.30
N ASN A 805 20.66 2.52 27.63
CA ASN A 805 21.71 2.89 28.56
C ASN A 805 22.94 1.95 28.48
N SER A 806 22.74 0.70 28.12
CA SER A 806 23.83 -0.28 28.03
C SER A 806 24.80 -0.01 26.88
N LYS A 807 24.35 0.66 25.80
CA LYS A 807 25.08 0.88 24.54
C LYS A 807 25.62 -0.42 23.90
N MET A 808 25.03 -1.56 24.26
CA MET A 808 25.39 -2.87 23.72
C MET A 808 24.58 -3.19 22.46
N GLU A 809 25.02 -4.15 21.68
CA GLU A 809 24.21 -4.78 20.66
C GLU A 809 23.03 -5.53 21.31
N LEU A 810 21.87 -5.50 20.69
CA LEU A 810 20.63 -6.05 21.25
C LEU A 810 20.76 -7.55 21.60
N ASN A 811 21.39 -8.35 20.75
CA ASN A 811 21.59 -9.79 21.00
C ASN A 811 22.48 -10.06 22.22
N ARG A 812 23.49 -9.21 22.46
CA ARG A 812 24.33 -9.30 23.67
C ARG A 812 23.55 -8.91 24.90
N PHE A 813 22.68 -7.89 24.78
CA PHE A 813 21.82 -7.48 25.90
C PHE A 813 20.83 -8.57 26.28
N PHE A 814 20.19 -9.26 25.31
CA PHE A 814 19.36 -10.42 25.60
C PHE A 814 20.12 -11.53 26.36
N SER A 815 21.32 -11.84 25.87
CA SER A 815 22.16 -12.85 26.53
C SER A 815 22.51 -12.46 27.99
N LEU A 816 22.82 -11.21 28.22
CA LEU A 816 23.12 -10.67 29.54
C LEU A 816 21.90 -10.78 30.48
N VAL A 817 20.73 -10.36 30.02
CA VAL A 817 19.47 -10.44 30.78
C VAL A 817 19.12 -11.89 31.11
N ASN A 818 19.28 -12.80 30.18
CA ASN A 818 18.98 -14.21 30.42
C ASN A 818 19.95 -14.91 31.40
N GLN A 819 21.19 -14.43 31.50
CA GLN A 819 22.20 -14.98 32.42
C GLN A 819 22.13 -14.37 33.81
N LEU A 820 21.92 -13.06 33.92
CA LEU A 820 22.08 -12.31 35.15
C LEU A 820 20.79 -11.70 35.70
N GLY A 821 19.67 -11.84 34.98
CA GLY A 821 18.45 -11.10 35.30
C GLY A 821 18.56 -9.63 34.88
N ILE A 822 17.90 -8.70 35.60
CA ILE A 822 17.89 -7.26 35.32
C ILE A 822 19.18 -6.60 35.82
N PRO A 823 20.15 -6.29 34.91
CA PRO A 823 21.54 -6.01 35.33
C PRO A 823 21.78 -4.63 35.94
N TYR A 824 20.84 -3.70 35.88
CA TYR A 824 21.11 -2.29 36.20
C TYR A 824 20.50 -1.75 37.49
N ARG A 825 19.81 -2.55 38.33
CA ARG A 825 19.09 -2.07 39.50
C ARG A 825 19.71 -2.32 40.89
N GLU A 826 20.78 -3.08 41.00
CA GLU A 826 21.44 -3.26 42.30
C GLU A 826 22.26 -2.06 42.74
N LYS A 827 22.46 -1.01 41.90
CA LYS A 827 23.27 0.16 42.23
C LYS A 827 22.52 1.43 42.64
N THR A 828 21.19 1.46 42.54
CA THR A 828 20.40 2.68 42.85
C THR A 828 19.47 2.57 44.06
N GLU A 829 19.43 1.44 44.73
CA GLU A 829 18.63 1.30 45.98
C GLU A 829 19.45 1.49 47.28
N PHE A 830 20.71 1.94 47.18
CA PHE A 830 21.56 2.23 48.34
C PHE A 830 22.10 3.69 48.33
N THR A 831 21.25 4.65 48.09
CA THR A 831 21.48 6.04 48.50
C THR A 831 20.13 6.70 48.73
N ASP A 832 19.61 6.50 49.94
CA ASP A 832 18.91 7.45 50.79
C ASP A 832 19.20 7.13 52.23
#